data_794e7cfc0adce85b802f4ef14e2d9c01
#
_entry.id   794e7cfc0adce85b802f4ef14e2d9c01
#
_cell.length_a   1.000
_cell.length_b   1.000
_cell.length_c   1.000
_cell.angle_alpha   90.00
_cell.angle_beta   90.00
_cell.angle_gamma   90.00
#
_symmetry.space_group_name_H-M   'P 1'
#
loop_
_entity.id
_entity.type
_entity.pdbx_description
1 polymer ?
#
loop_
_entity_poly.entity_id
_entity_poly.type
_entity_poly.pdbx_seq_one_letter_code
_entity_poly.pdbx_strand_id
1 'polypeptide(L)'
;DVIDEAVMKGFANWQLYGSKKPGCESYQLKYIYDMTIANSEMDLQSINLQKESFDFEALVVRSTKNCHTFTIAPEYQTHYETKKRECSHKKSNKTLKRKTNVSSLSLQECRNFQEVEELVKTIIEDDDTEYTYKEMYQYVMSLPKEFWGPGSFTKWIRVGWALKNTSKKDTEGYLLYIWYLFCAQSSDFDFQHNDVLEYWEQFDMLNDEGLSFKSIIYWCKKYNYEEFKNIYKQTIDHCINYSFKNNGDYDLANTLYNMFKSQYVCVGIEKNMWYQYLNNKWVWIDSGTTLRLRISNEMYKKYEQKLIQFQTTNQAKQNNIALSSNVNPNQNSIVLSNNQNNQDEFADFKKKVNDMLATCKLLKKTPTKNNIMKEAKDLFYDSEFLNNLDKDNYLLGCSNCVIDFRERTHRKGKHDDYISKSTNIVYLPLEDYQKKQPHLIVEIEEFMAQLFPEQIQYDEKDSTKEISRDSSLRTYMWEHLASTLLGTIENQTFNIYNGSGANGKSKLVELMSLVLGDYKSTVPLSLITQKRNNIGSTSSEVYNLMGTRYAVMQEPSKNDKINEGIMKELTGGDPIQCRALFMNSVTFIPQFKLVVCANHLFDVVSNDDGTWRRLRKVDFNSKFTDKPYNDPNFPKKDYPHQYKVDTKIDEKFKTWAPVMLSMLVDIAYRTQGKVQDVKPVMSATEDYRKDQDVILEFHNNYFVPSDNESGINVGIKERELTQKFSKYMDEEHTHMSNKPKGKEVKDYFIKKYGKIPKGGWTNFVYKTDEMDNKSHFQ
;
A
#
# COMPACT_ATOMS: atom_id res chain seq x y z
N ASP A 1 -19.07 -3.10 36.57
CA ASP A 1 -17.62 -3.04 36.34
C ASP A 1 -17.18 -1.58 36.20
N VAL A 2 -16.49 -1.07 37.21
CA VAL A 2 -16.07 0.36 37.28
C VAL A 2 -14.73 0.58 36.55
N ILE A 3 -14.03 -0.48 36.20
CA ILE A 3 -12.69 -0.42 35.60
C ILE A 3 -12.69 -1.20 34.30
N ASP A 4 -12.38 -0.51 33.19
CA ASP A 4 -12.23 -1.13 31.87
C ASP A 4 -10.92 -1.95 31.81
N GLU A 5 -11.06 -3.25 31.69
CA GLU A 5 -9.94 -4.20 31.64
C GLU A 5 -8.98 -3.92 30.46
N ALA A 6 -9.49 -3.41 29.34
CA ALA A 6 -8.68 -3.07 28.17
C ALA A 6 -7.74 -1.89 28.46
N VAL A 7 -8.19 -0.93 29.26
CA VAL A 7 -7.38 0.22 29.71
C VAL A 7 -6.29 -0.21 30.68
N MET A 8 -6.63 -1.09 31.62
CA MET A 8 -5.66 -1.63 32.60
C MET A 8 -4.56 -2.45 31.93
N LYS A 9 -4.89 -3.17 30.87
CA LYS A 9 -3.92 -3.94 30.08
C LYS A 9 -3.10 -3.10 29.11
N GLY A 10 -3.36 -1.79 29.02
CA GLY A 10 -2.63 -0.87 28.13
C GLY A 10 -3.01 -0.97 26.65
N PHE A 11 -4.09 -1.68 26.32
CA PHE A 11 -4.54 -1.86 24.92
C PHE A 11 -5.47 -0.74 24.42
N ALA A 12 -5.94 0.14 25.30
CA ALA A 12 -6.78 1.28 24.93
C ALA A 12 -6.21 2.58 25.50
N ASN A 13 -6.22 3.62 24.69
CA ASN A 13 -5.83 4.97 25.15
C ASN A 13 -6.98 5.62 25.89
N TRP A 14 -6.72 6.18 27.06
CA TRP A 14 -7.67 7.05 27.75
C TRP A 14 -7.87 8.34 26.96
N GLN A 15 -9.14 8.74 26.86
CA GLN A 15 -9.45 10.02 26.23
C GLN A 15 -9.25 11.13 27.26
N LEU A 16 -8.29 12.02 26.99
CA LEU A 16 -7.99 13.14 27.84
C LEU A 16 -9.04 14.24 27.69
N TYR A 17 -9.17 15.07 28.73
CA TYR A 17 -9.96 16.30 28.70
C TYR A 17 -9.57 17.18 27.49
N GLY A 18 -10.57 17.69 26.78
CA GLY A 18 -10.36 18.48 25.57
C GLY A 18 -10.15 17.65 24.29
N SER A 19 -9.91 16.34 24.39
CA SER A 19 -9.89 15.47 23.21
C SER A 19 -11.30 15.25 22.67
N LYS A 20 -11.42 14.94 21.37
CA LYS A 20 -12.72 14.63 20.75
C LYS A 20 -12.60 13.46 19.77
N LYS A 21 -13.67 12.67 19.68
CA LYS A 21 -13.83 11.72 18.58
C LYS A 21 -14.23 12.46 17.31
N PRO A 22 -13.82 12.01 16.12
CA PRO A 22 -14.29 12.58 14.86
C PRO A 22 -15.83 12.67 14.83
N GLY A 23 -16.37 13.87 14.58
CA GLY A 23 -17.81 14.12 14.51
C GLY A 23 -18.52 14.32 15.87
N CYS A 24 -17.81 14.28 17.00
CA CYS A 24 -18.36 14.51 18.33
C CYS A 24 -17.84 15.82 18.96
N GLU A 25 -18.52 16.31 19.96
CA GLU A 25 -18.02 17.43 20.80
C GLU A 25 -16.83 16.96 21.65
N SER A 26 -15.98 17.91 22.07
CA SER A 26 -14.85 17.61 22.94
C SER A 26 -15.34 17.22 24.35
N TYR A 27 -14.61 16.28 24.98
CA TYR A 27 -14.87 15.87 26.35
C TYR A 27 -14.64 17.05 27.27
N GLN A 28 -15.67 17.42 28.05
CA GLN A 28 -15.62 18.52 29.02
C GLN A 28 -15.67 17.96 30.43
N LEU A 29 -14.87 18.54 31.30
CA LEU A 29 -14.94 18.27 32.73
C LEU A 29 -16.21 18.91 33.29
N LYS A 30 -17.17 18.09 33.78
CA LYS A 30 -18.42 18.55 34.34
C LYS A 30 -18.39 18.61 35.85
N TYR A 31 -17.77 17.63 36.47
CA TYR A 31 -17.75 17.50 37.94
C TYR A 31 -16.37 16.97 38.37
N ILE A 32 -15.89 17.40 39.51
CA ILE A 32 -14.80 16.80 40.29
C ILE A 32 -15.35 16.42 41.64
N TYR A 33 -15.02 15.23 42.07
CA TYR A 33 -15.37 14.74 43.40
C TYR A 33 -14.07 14.48 44.18
N ASP A 34 -14.04 14.98 45.42
CA ASP A 34 -13.06 14.54 46.40
C ASP A 34 -13.62 13.30 47.10
N MET A 35 -12.84 12.24 47.10
CA MET A 35 -13.25 10.94 47.63
C MET A 35 -12.44 10.67 48.89
N THR A 36 -13.09 10.63 50.02
CA THR A 36 -12.50 10.19 51.29
C THR A 36 -13.09 8.82 51.67
N ILE A 37 -12.23 7.90 52.04
CA ILE A 37 -12.63 6.60 52.58
C ILE A 37 -12.30 6.57 54.06
N ALA A 38 -13.34 6.56 54.89
CA ALA A 38 -13.24 6.43 56.35
C ALA A 38 -14.11 5.26 56.79
N ASN A 39 -13.56 4.36 57.61
CA ASN A 39 -14.27 3.20 58.20
C ASN A 39 -15.01 2.31 57.21
N SER A 40 -14.45 2.08 56.00
CA SER A 40 -15.04 1.32 54.90
C SER A 40 -16.26 1.97 54.26
N GLU A 41 -16.58 3.19 54.59
CA GLU A 41 -17.59 3.99 53.89
C GLU A 41 -16.90 5.01 52.97
N MET A 42 -17.47 5.18 51.77
CA MET A 42 -16.98 6.09 50.74
C MET A 42 -17.80 7.38 50.82
N ASP A 43 -17.18 8.48 51.18
CA ASP A 43 -17.79 9.82 51.12
C ASP A 43 -17.29 10.56 49.86
N LEU A 44 -18.24 11.02 49.04
CA LEU A 44 -18.01 11.75 47.80
C LEU A 44 -18.47 13.18 47.94
N GLN A 45 -17.55 14.13 48.07
CA GLN A 45 -17.86 15.56 48.09
C GLN A 45 -17.58 16.17 46.72
N SER A 46 -18.59 16.81 46.11
CA SER A 46 -18.41 17.53 44.86
C SER A 46 -17.63 18.84 45.09
N ILE A 47 -16.53 19.00 44.38
CA ILE A 47 -15.75 20.25 44.40
C ILE A 47 -16.30 21.20 43.35
N ASN A 48 -16.63 22.43 43.78
CA ASN A 48 -17.12 23.46 42.88
C ASN A 48 -15.92 24.09 42.13
N LEU A 49 -15.84 23.82 40.83
CA LEU A 49 -14.75 24.28 39.97
C LEU A 49 -14.97 25.73 39.53
N GLN A 50 -14.14 26.63 39.98
CA GLN A 50 -13.80 27.81 39.17
C GLN A 50 -12.80 27.38 38.12
N LYS A 51 -13.17 27.45 36.84
CA LYS A 51 -12.45 26.93 35.66
C LYS A 51 -10.99 27.37 35.51
N GLU A 52 -10.55 28.38 36.28
CA GLU A 52 -9.24 29.00 36.12
C GLU A 52 -8.12 28.42 36.99
N SER A 53 -8.41 27.46 37.87
CA SER A 53 -7.42 26.92 38.82
C SER A 53 -7.22 25.42 38.82
N PHE A 54 -7.72 24.71 37.80
CA PHE A 54 -7.56 23.25 37.74
C PHE A 54 -6.18 22.85 37.18
N ASP A 55 -5.42 22.18 38.02
CA ASP A 55 -4.11 21.62 37.61
C ASP A 55 -4.29 20.35 36.79
N PHE A 56 -4.05 20.44 35.47
CA PHE A 56 -4.10 19.30 34.55
C PHE A 56 -3.05 18.24 34.86
N GLU A 57 -1.96 18.58 35.57
CA GLU A 57 -0.96 17.61 36.00
C GLU A 57 -1.55 16.53 36.91
N ALA A 58 -2.62 16.88 37.66
CA ALA A 58 -3.33 15.93 38.53
C ALA A 58 -4.07 14.81 37.75
N LEU A 59 -4.37 15.00 36.43
CA LEU A 59 -4.99 14.00 35.58
C LEU A 59 -3.96 13.10 34.89
N VAL A 60 -2.66 13.35 35.02
CA VAL A 60 -1.62 12.54 34.38
C VAL A 60 -1.33 11.33 35.26
N VAL A 61 -1.74 10.16 34.78
CA VAL A 61 -1.58 8.84 35.47
C VAL A 61 -0.13 8.54 35.90
N ARG A 62 0.86 9.21 35.28
CA ARG A 62 2.29 9.05 35.58
C ARG A 62 2.89 10.18 36.42
N SER A 63 2.10 11.16 36.83
CA SER A 63 2.58 12.23 37.70
C SER A 63 2.70 11.71 39.14
N THR A 64 3.92 11.57 39.65
CA THR A 64 4.19 11.18 41.05
C THR A 64 4.33 12.38 41.96
N LYS A 65 4.20 13.60 41.45
CA LYS A 65 4.22 14.82 42.24
C LYS A 65 2.91 14.96 43.00
N ASN A 66 2.80 14.65 44.21
CA ASN A 66 1.63 14.70 45.10
C ASN A 66 0.82 13.38 45.22
N CYS A 67 1.35 12.24 44.79
CA CYS A 67 0.73 10.97 45.12
C CYS A 67 1.04 10.58 46.58
N HIS A 68 0.00 10.42 47.40
CA HIS A 68 0.15 9.80 48.70
C HIS A 68 0.56 8.35 48.52
N THR A 69 1.66 7.92 49.16
CA THR A 69 2.05 6.52 49.22
C THR A 69 1.06 5.79 50.14
N PHE A 70 0.21 4.95 49.54
CA PHE A 70 -0.68 4.09 50.31
C PHE A 70 0.13 2.93 50.88
N THR A 71 -0.01 2.69 52.19
CA THR A 71 0.51 1.46 52.82
C THR A 71 -0.53 0.37 52.64
N ILE A 72 -0.05 -0.84 52.25
CA ILE A 72 -0.92 -1.99 52.11
C ILE A 72 -1.45 -2.37 53.51
N ALA A 73 -2.75 -2.60 53.62
CA ALA A 73 -3.37 -2.97 54.87
C ALA A 73 -2.71 -4.29 55.42
N PRO A 74 -2.47 -4.37 56.74
CA PRO A 74 -1.68 -5.47 57.33
C PRO A 74 -2.18 -6.85 56.96
N GLU A 75 -3.48 -7.05 56.79
CA GLU A 75 -4.12 -8.31 56.39
C GLU A 75 -3.77 -8.77 54.95
N TYR A 76 -3.41 -7.86 54.06
CA TYR A 76 -3.00 -8.16 52.69
C TYR A 76 -1.49 -8.12 52.48
N GLN A 77 -0.70 -7.73 53.46
CA GLN A 77 0.76 -7.59 53.37
C GLN A 77 1.44 -8.91 52.98
N THR A 78 1.04 -10.01 53.63
CA THR A 78 1.58 -11.35 53.36
C THR A 78 1.25 -11.81 51.92
N HIS A 79 0.04 -11.54 51.47
CA HIS A 79 -0.39 -11.87 50.09
C HIS A 79 0.38 -11.05 49.06
N TYR A 80 0.58 -9.78 49.32
CA TYR A 80 1.37 -8.88 48.44
C TYR A 80 2.83 -9.31 48.36
N GLU A 81 3.48 -9.61 49.50
CA GLU A 81 4.86 -10.09 49.54
C GLU A 81 5.02 -11.45 48.84
N THR A 82 4.03 -12.34 48.97
CA THR A 82 4.02 -13.62 48.25
C THR A 82 3.91 -13.38 46.73
N LYS A 83 2.99 -12.54 46.28
CA LYS A 83 2.85 -12.17 44.85
C LYS A 83 4.07 -11.45 44.31
N LYS A 84 4.65 -10.54 45.06
CA LYS A 84 5.89 -9.83 44.72
C LYS A 84 7.06 -10.80 44.55
N ARG A 85 7.18 -11.83 45.44
CA ARG A 85 8.17 -12.90 45.33
C ARG A 85 7.90 -13.80 44.12
N GLU A 86 6.65 -14.21 43.86
CA GLU A 86 6.27 -14.96 42.65
C GLU A 86 6.60 -14.19 41.36
N CYS A 87 6.38 -12.89 41.31
CA CYS A 87 6.73 -12.05 40.18
C CYS A 87 8.24 -11.85 40.03
N SER A 88 8.98 -11.73 41.17
CA SER A 88 10.44 -11.67 41.16
C SER A 88 11.08 -13.01 40.81
N HIS A 89 10.54 -14.14 41.27
CA HIS A 89 10.99 -15.46 40.87
C HIS A 89 10.70 -15.81 39.41
N LYS A 90 9.62 -15.27 38.79
CA LYS A 90 9.43 -15.38 37.35
C LYS A 90 10.44 -14.54 36.54
N LYS A 91 11.02 -13.49 37.16
CA LYS A 91 12.10 -12.71 36.54
C LYS A 91 13.49 -13.31 36.75
N SER A 92 13.72 -14.10 37.83
CA SER A 92 15.07 -14.61 38.20
C SER A 92 15.37 -16.03 37.74
N ASN A 93 14.44 -16.81 37.21
CA ASN A 93 14.69 -18.21 36.81
C ASN A 93 15.00 -18.40 35.31
N LYS A 94 15.40 -17.35 34.58
CA LYS A 94 16.14 -17.47 33.34
C LYS A 94 17.60 -17.08 33.50
N THR A 95 18.23 -17.59 34.57
CA THR A 95 19.69 -17.70 34.58
C THR A 95 20.05 -18.81 33.59
N LEU A 96 20.53 -18.40 32.45
CA LEU A 96 21.11 -19.25 31.43
C LEU A 96 22.12 -20.21 32.06
N LYS A 97 21.77 -21.50 32.11
CA LYS A 97 22.76 -22.54 32.40
C LYS A 97 23.70 -22.63 31.20
N ARG A 98 24.79 -21.86 31.24
CA ARG A 98 25.87 -21.97 30.27
C ARG A 98 26.50 -23.36 30.36
N LYS A 99 26.48 -24.08 29.25
CA LYS A 99 27.40 -25.18 28.92
C LYS A 99 28.54 -24.63 28.07
N THR A 100 29.29 -23.68 28.53
CA THR A 100 30.56 -23.32 27.85
C THR A 100 31.54 -22.85 28.91
N ASN A 101 32.75 -23.42 28.89
CA ASN A 101 33.91 -23.04 29.68
C ASN A 101 34.51 -21.70 29.15
N VAL A 102 33.70 -20.67 28.99
CA VAL A 102 34.17 -19.32 28.67
C VAL A 102 34.25 -18.56 29.98
N SER A 103 35.43 -18.05 30.31
CA SER A 103 35.68 -17.23 31.48
C SER A 103 34.63 -16.14 31.62
N SER A 104 33.99 -16.07 32.79
CA SER A 104 32.80 -15.31 33.12
C SER A 104 33.01 -13.81 33.24
N LEU A 105 33.57 -13.13 32.21
CA LEU A 105 33.49 -11.69 32.13
C LEU A 105 32.07 -11.34 31.72
N SER A 106 31.29 -10.73 32.61
CA SER A 106 30.02 -10.14 32.25
C SER A 106 30.28 -8.89 31.42
N LEU A 107 29.33 -8.48 30.57
CA LEU A 107 29.41 -7.22 29.81
C LEU A 107 29.66 -6.01 30.73
N GLN A 108 29.22 -6.06 31.98
CA GLN A 108 29.39 -5.02 32.98
C GLN A 108 30.81 -4.94 33.58
N GLU A 109 31.64 -5.97 33.39
CA GLU A 109 33.03 -6.02 33.88
C GLU A 109 33.99 -5.44 32.84
N CYS A 110 33.58 -5.30 31.58
CA CYS A 110 34.39 -4.71 30.51
C CYS A 110 34.57 -3.20 30.74
N ARG A 111 35.80 -2.71 30.59
CA ARG A 111 36.18 -1.32 30.88
C ARG A 111 36.50 -0.49 29.63
N ASN A 112 36.64 -1.16 28.50
CA ASN A 112 36.97 -0.52 27.23
C ASN A 112 36.39 -1.32 26.04
N PHE A 113 36.42 -0.70 24.86
CA PHE A 113 35.91 -1.28 23.63
C PHE A 113 36.60 -2.61 23.27
N GLN A 114 37.92 -2.71 23.47
CA GLN A 114 38.71 -3.89 23.10
C GLN A 114 38.26 -5.11 23.92
N GLU A 115 38.05 -4.96 25.22
CA GLU A 115 37.55 -6.04 26.08
C GLU A 115 36.17 -6.53 25.66
N VAL A 116 35.25 -5.61 25.30
CA VAL A 116 33.93 -5.99 24.78
C VAL A 116 34.05 -6.67 23.41
N GLU A 117 34.90 -6.17 22.54
CA GLU A 117 35.11 -6.75 21.21
C GLU A 117 35.70 -8.16 21.30
N GLU A 118 36.73 -8.40 22.15
CA GLU A 118 37.30 -9.73 22.36
C GLU A 118 36.28 -10.70 22.94
N LEU A 119 35.51 -10.27 23.92
CA LEU A 119 34.44 -11.09 24.52
C LEU A 119 33.40 -11.48 23.45
N VAL A 120 32.89 -10.54 22.69
CA VAL A 120 31.87 -10.77 21.67
C VAL A 120 32.42 -11.62 20.53
N LYS A 121 33.64 -11.37 20.07
CA LYS A 121 34.30 -12.18 19.03
C LYS A 121 34.48 -13.64 19.50
N THR A 122 34.94 -13.85 20.73
CA THR A 122 35.08 -15.20 21.29
C THR A 122 33.75 -15.97 21.27
N ILE A 123 32.65 -15.30 21.63
CA ILE A 123 31.30 -15.91 21.64
C ILE A 123 30.79 -16.16 20.21
N ILE A 124 31.02 -15.20 19.29
CA ILE A 124 30.50 -15.30 17.93
C ILE A 124 31.34 -16.24 17.04
N GLU A 125 32.66 -16.35 17.27
CA GLU A 125 33.56 -17.20 16.50
C GLU A 125 33.59 -18.67 16.97
N ASP A 126 32.96 -18.96 18.11
CA ASP A 126 32.81 -20.34 18.61
C ASP A 126 32.19 -21.23 17.52
N ASP A 127 32.71 -22.46 17.41
CA ASP A 127 32.25 -23.44 16.40
C ASP A 127 30.81 -23.88 16.65
N ASP A 128 30.34 -23.84 17.91
CA ASP A 128 28.96 -24.18 18.28
C ASP A 128 27.95 -23.05 18.00
N THR A 129 28.45 -21.82 17.70
CA THR A 129 27.58 -20.68 17.40
C THR A 129 27.03 -20.76 15.97
N GLU A 130 25.70 -20.71 15.84
CA GLU A 130 25.04 -20.71 14.53
C GLU A 130 25.57 -19.57 13.65
N TYR A 131 25.86 -19.88 12.39
CA TYR A 131 26.38 -18.89 11.42
C TYR A 131 25.48 -17.66 11.26
N THR A 132 24.18 -17.80 11.52
CA THR A 132 23.22 -16.69 11.51
C THR A 132 23.63 -15.55 12.43
N TYR A 133 24.17 -15.84 13.63
CA TYR A 133 24.67 -14.81 14.56
C TYR A 133 25.97 -14.18 14.06
N LYS A 134 26.84 -14.96 13.40
CA LYS A 134 28.06 -14.45 12.74
C LYS A 134 27.69 -13.45 11.61
N GLU A 135 26.70 -13.80 10.81
CA GLU A 135 26.15 -12.91 9.77
C GLU A 135 25.54 -11.62 10.36
N MET A 136 24.72 -11.77 11.44
CA MET A 136 24.11 -10.63 12.12
C MET A 136 25.17 -9.67 12.70
N TYR A 137 26.17 -10.21 13.35
CA TYR A 137 27.32 -9.46 13.86
C TYR A 137 27.98 -8.62 12.75
N GLN A 138 28.30 -9.24 11.62
CA GLN A 138 28.94 -8.57 10.49
C GLN A 138 28.09 -7.43 9.94
N TYR A 139 26.78 -7.63 9.73
CA TYR A 139 25.89 -6.57 9.25
C TYR A 139 25.74 -5.41 10.24
N VAL A 140 25.62 -5.69 11.53
CA VAL A 140 25.49 -4.65 12.57
C VAL A 140 26.77 -3.82 12.65
N MET A 141 27.93 -4.47 12.68
CA MET A 141 29.22 -3.78 12.80
C MET A 141 29.62 -3.04 11.52
N SER A 142 29.01 -3.37 10.37
CA SER A 142 29.23 -2.66 9.11
C SER A 142 28.43 -1.35 8.97
N LEU A 143 27.52 -1.04 9.90
CA LEU A 143 26.74 0.19 9.87
C LEU A 143 27.63 1.42 10.10
N PRO A 144 27.47 2.50 9.31
CA PRO A 144 28.35 3.67 9.39
C PRO A 144 28.11 4.49 10.67
N LYS A 145 29.09 5.36 11.00
CA LYS A 145 29.12 6.19 12.21
C LYS A 145 27.83 6.97 12.49
N GLU A 146 27.07 7.32 11.46
CA GLU A 146 25.77 7.99 11.60
C GLU A 146 24.70 7.16 12.33
N PHE A 147 24.93 5.85 12.55
CA PHE A 147 24.05 4.97 13.32
C PHE A 147 24.48 4.79 14.79
N TRP A 148 25.74 5.06 15.14
CA TRP A 148 26.29 4.81 16.48
C TRP A 148 27.08 5.96 17.06
N GLY A 149 27.43 6.99 16.27
CA GLY A 149 28.20 8.13 16.75
C GLY A 149 27.33 9.14 17.54
N PRO A 150 27.98 10.16 18.15
CA PRO A 150 27.28 11.20 18.89
C PRO A 150 26.15 11.84 18.10
N GLY A 151 24.96 12.02 18.72
CA GLY A 151 23.77 12.59 18.10
C GLY A 151 22.94 11.61 17.23
N SER A 152 23.34 10.34 17.14
CA SER A 152 22.65 9.33 16.33
C SER A 152 21.43 8.65 16.99
N PHE A 153 20.94 9.15 18.13
CA PHE A 153 19.93 8.47 18.97
C PHE A 153 18.78 7.84 18.19
N THR A 154 18.19 8.58 17.23
CA THR A 154 17.05 8.07 16.44
C THR A 154 17.42 6.88 15.56
N LYS A 155 18.62 6.82 15.01
CA LYS A 155 19.10 5.68 14.22
C LYS A 155 19.61 4.57 15.11
N TRP A 156 20.34 4.91 16.16
CA TRP A 156 20.88 4.00 17.15
C TRP A 156 19.79 3.14 17.81
N ILE A 157 18.76 3.78 18.35
CA ILE A 157 17.66 3.06 19.03
C ILE A 157 16.94 2.08 18.10
N ARG A 158 16.81 2.42 16.81
CA ARG A 158 16.18 1.56 15.81
C ARG A 158 16.97 0.28 15.53
N VAL A 159 18.30 0.32 15.62
CA VAL A 159 19.14 -0.89 15.55
C VAL A 159 18.86 -1.79 16.74
N GLY A 160 18.75 -1.24 17.95
CA GLY A 160 18.36 -1.96 19.15
C GLY A 160 16.98 -2.63 19.01
N TRP A 161 15.97 -1.92 18.55
CA TRP A 161 14.64 -2.48 18.29
C TRP A 161 14.66 -3.59 17.24
N ALA A 162 15.44 -3.44 16.17
CA ALA A 162 15.58 -4.45 15.13
C ALA A 162 16.19 -5.74 15.66
N LEU A 163 17.24 -5.65 16.50
CA LEU A 163 17.86 -6.80 17.15
C LEU A 163 16.93 -7.43 18.19
N LYS A 164 16.26 -6.62 19.02
CA LYS A 164 15.33 -7.10 20.04
C LYS A 164 14.15 -7.88 19.45
N ASN A 165 13.52 -7.36 18.39
CA ASN A 165 12.44 -8.04 17.68
C ASN A 165 12.91 -9.36 17.05
N THR A 166 14.17 -9.43 16.63
CA THR A 166 14.78 -10.67 16.10
C THR A 166 15.09 -11.67 17.20
N SER A 167 15.32 -11.22 18.45
CA SER A 167 15.73 -12.03 19.58
C SER A 167 14.67 -13.02 20.10
N LYS A 168 13.46 -13.03 19.55
CA LYS A 168 12.40 -14.01 19.89
C LYS A 168 12.88 -15.47 19.78
N LYS A 169 13.84 -15.73 18.89
CA LYS A 169 14.45 -17.05 18.66
C LYS A 169 15.84 -17.20 19.28
N ASP A 170 16.37 -16.15 19.89
CA ASP A 170 17.69 -16.11 20.50
C ASP A 170 17.61 -16.65 21.92
N THR A 171 17.81 -17.96 22.09
CA THR A 171 17.78 -18.63 23.38
C THR A 171 19.03 -18.38 24.23
N GLU A 172 20.15 -18.02 23.58
CA GLU A 172 21.46 -17.87 24.20
C GLU A 172 21.81 -16.40 24.49
N GLY A 173 21.02 -15.44 23.98
CA GLY A 173 21.19 -14.02 24.22
C GLY A 173 22.31 -13.36 23.40
N TYR A 174 22.75 -13.97 22.30
CA TYR A 174 23.83 -13.44 21.44
C TYR A 174 23.55 -12.04 20.91
N LEU A 175 22.28 -11.70 20.63
CA LEU A 175 21.93 -10.40 20.06
C LEU A 175 22.11 -9.25 21.06
N LEU A 176 22.01 -9.50 22.35
CA LEU A 176 22.35 -8.52 23.38
C LEU A 176 23.85 -8.18 23.34
N TYR A 177 24.71 -9.18 23.21
CA TYR A 177 26.17 -8.95 23.11
C TYR A 177 26.53 -8.15 21.87
N ILE A 178 25.91 -8.46 20.73
CA ILE A 178 26.08 -7.70 19.48
C ILE A 178 25.59 -6.25 19.65
N TRP A 179 24.42 -6.05 20.30
CA TRP A 179 23.90 -4.73 20.60
C TRP A 179 24.82 -3.91 21.50
N TYR A 180 25.33 -4.52 22.57
CA TYR A 180 26.22 -3.84 23.50
C TYR A 180 27.54 -3.40 22.81
N LEU A 181 28.14 -4.29 22.02
CA LEU A 181 29.35 -3.95 21.26
C LEU A 181 29.08 -2.84 20.25
N PHE A 182 27.92 -2.86 19.58
CA PHE A 182 27.51 -1.80 18.66
C PHE A 182 27.44 -0.44 19.37
N CYS A 183 26.86 -0.39 20.56
CA CYS A 183 26.79 0.81 21.38
C CYS A 183 28.19 1.31 21.81
N ALA A 184 29.05 0.37 22.17
CA ALA A 184 30.41 0.65 22.65
C ALA A 184 31.33 1.26 21.60
N GLN A 185 30.95 1.32 20.32
CA GLN A 185 31.69 2.03 19.26
C GLN A 185 31.64 3.55 19.42
N SER A 186 30.67 4.10 20.16
CA SER A 186 30.54 5.54 20.34
C SER A 186 31.63 6.09 21.25
N SER A 187 32.18 7.25 20.88
CA SER A 187 33.15 7.97 21.74
C SER A 187 32.56 8.45 23.06
N ASP A 188 31.22 8.56 23.11
CA ASP A 188 30.47 9.05 24.29
C ASP A 188 29.99 7.88 25.16
N PHE A 189 30.38 6.63 24.83
CA PHE A 189 29.97 5.45 25.60
C PHE A 189 30.73 5.36 26.91
N ASP A 190 29.99 5.42 28.01
CA ASP A 190 30.56 5.21 29.36
C ASP A 190 30.50 3.73 29.74
N PHE A 191 31.63 3.06 29.85
CA PHE A 191 31.73 1.64 30.22
C PHE A 191 31.35 1.35 31.66
N GLN A 192 31.41 2.35 32.56
CA GLN A 192 31.07 2.19 33.97
C GLN A 192 29.61 2.55 34.28
N HIS A 193 29.07 3.54 33.54
CA HIS A 193 27.72 4.07 33.77
C HIS A 193 26.99 4.19 32.44
N ASN A 194 26.35 3.12 32.01
CA ASN A 194 25.52 3.12 30.79
C ASN A 194 24.20 2.40 30.99
N ASP A 195 23.19 2.86 30.30
CA ASP A 195 21.80 2.36 30.40
C ASP A 195 21.47 1.34 29.29
N VAL A 196 22.47 0.81 28.55
CA VAL A 196 22.25 -0.07 27.39
C VAL A 196 21.47 -1.32 27.75
N LEU A 197 21.74 -1.93 28.89
CA LEU A 197 21.03 -3.10 29.37
C LEU A 197 19.58 -2.77 29.77
N GLU A 198 19.38 -1.59 30.38
CA GLU A 198 18.03 -1.13 30.73
C GLU A 198 17.19 -0.84 29.46
N TYR A 199 17.78 -0.18 28.46
CA TYR A 199 17.11 0.00 27.14
C TYR A 199 16.75 -1.34 26.53
N TRP A 200 17.65 -2.33 26.56
CA TRP A 200 17.37 -3.67 26.03
C TRP A 200 16.19 -4.35 26.73
N GLU A 201 16.08 -4.22 28.05
CA GLU A 201 14.96 -4.77 28.80
C GLU A 201 13.63 -4.06 28.53
N GLN A 202 13.69 -2.74 28.32
CA GLN A 202 12.52 -1.90 28.06
C GLN A 202 11.97 -2.02 26.63
N PHE A 203 12.74 -2.57 25.69
CA PHE A 203 12.28 -2.76 24.33
C PHE A 203 11.12 -3.75 24.29
N ASP A 204 9.98 -3.31 23.72
CA ASP A 204 8.80 -4.16 23.52
C ASP A 204 9.01 -5.11 22.36
N MET A 205 8.86 -6.42 22.63
CA MET A 205 9.01 -7.49 21.64
C MET A 205 7.71 -7.86 20.92
N LEU A 206 6.60 -7.21 21.23
CA LEU A 206 5.27 -7.62 20.75
C LEU A 206 4.91 -7.07 19.37
N ASN A 207 5.72 -6.20 18.80
CA ASN A 207 5.44 -5.60 17.51
C ASN A 207 5.97 -6.47 16.37
N ASP A 208 5.13 -7.39 15.87
CA ASP A 208 5.47 -8.26 14.72
C ASP A 208 5.64 -7.48 13.39
N GLU A 209 5.07 -6.27 13.30
CA GLU A 209 5.23 -5.36 12.17
C GLU A 209 6.45 -4.42 12.33
N GLY A 210 7.17 -4.55 13.43
CA GLY A 210 8.30 -3.69 13.78
C GLY A 210 9.57 -3.94 12.96
N LEU A 211 10.60 -3.13 13.28
CA LEU A 211 11.94 -3.31 12.71
C LEU A 211 12.48 -4.70 13.06
N SER A 212 13.22 -5.32 12.13
CA SER A 212 13.82 -6.64 12.31
C SER A 212 15.23 -6.67 11.73
N PHE A 213 15.91 -7.81 11.81
CA PHE A 213 17.22 -7.99 11.17
C PHE A 213 17.20 -7.67 9.66
N LYS A 214 16.08 -7.88 8.98
CA LYS A 214 15.90 -7.43 7.58
C LYS A 214 16.12 -5.92 7.43
N SER A 215 15.75 -5.13 8.42
CA SER A 215 15.97 -3.67 8.43
C SER A 215 17.46 -3.32 8.52
N ILE A 216 18.22 -4.06 9.31
CA ILE A 216 19.69 -3.90 9.44
C ILE A 216 20.36 -4.24 8.11
N ILE A 217 20.01 -5.34 7.48
CA ILE A 217 20.50 -5.70 6.14
C ILE A 217 20.19 -4.60 5.12
N TYR A 218 18.97 -4.04 5.17
CA TYR A 218 18.58 -2.93 4.30
C TYR A 218 19.45 -1.68 4.55
N TRP A 219 19.70 -1.32 5.80
CA TRP A 219 20.55 -0.17 6.11
C TRP A 219 22.00 -0.40 5.69
N CYS A 220 22.56 -1.59 5.92
CA CYS A 220 23.89 -1.92 5.42
C CYS A 220 23.94 -1.81 3.89
N LYS A 221 22.98 -2.37 3.18
CA LYS A 221 22.86 -2.29 1.72
C LYS A 221 22.73 -0.85 1.21
N LYS A 222 22.04 0.03 1.97
CA LYS A 222 21.82 1.44 1.61
C LYS A 222 23.06 2.30 1.86
N TYR A 223 23.73 2.10 2.98
CA TYR A 223 24.76 3.01 3.49
C TYR A 223 26.18 2.45 3.35
N ASN A 224 26.34 1.13 3.21
CA ASN A 224 27.64 0.47 3.06
C ASN A 224 27.53 -0.73 2.08
N TYR A 225 27.28 -0.42 0.79
CA TYR A 225 26.94 -1.43 -0.22
C TYR A 225 28.07 -2.42 -0.51
N GLU A 226 29.35 -2.00 -0.45
CA GLU A 226 30.49 -2.91 -0.71
C GLU A 226 30.62 -3.94 0.40
N GLU A 227 30.49 -3.53 1.66
CA GLU A 227 30.53 -4.46 2.79
C GLU A 227 29.32 -5.40 2.78
N PHE A 228 28.12 -4.88 2.43
CA PHE A 228 26.96 -5.74 2.18
C PHE A 228 27.25 -6.86 1.18
N LYS A 229 27.94 -6.57 0.05
CA LYS A 229 28.31 -7.59 -0.95
C LYS A 229 29.29 -8.60 -0.38
N ASN A 230 30.27 -8.14 0.39
CA ASN A 230 31.29 -9.00 1.00
C ASN A 230 30.63 -9.99 1.97
N ILE A 231 29.81 -9.51 2.90
CA ILE A 231 29.08 -10.35 3.86
C ILE A 231 28.17 -11.34 3.14
N TYR A 232 27.40 -10.88 2.16
CA TYR A 232 26.52 -11.73 1.37
C TYR A 232 27.28 -12.86 0.65
N LYS A 233 28.47 -12.56 0.08
CA LYS A 233 29.34 -13.55 -0.53
C LYS A 233 29.87 -14.56 0.47
N GLN A 234 30.30 -14.11 1.66
CA GLN A 234 30.77 -14.98 2.72
C GLN A 234 29.66 -15.92 3.21
N THR A 235 28.44 -15.44 3.35
CA THR A 235 27.28 -16.28 3.71
C THR A 235 27.03 -17.38 2.69
N ILE A 236 27.06 -17.06 1.38
CA ILE A 236 26.90 -18.08 0.34
C ILE A 236 28.07 -19.07 0.38
N ASP A 237 29.30 -18.62 0.52
CA ASP A 237 30.48 -19.48 0.61
C ASP A 237 30.43 -20.41 1.81
N HIS A 238 29.94 -19.92 2.95
CA HIS A 238 29.68 -20.75 4.14
C HIS A 238 28.64 -21.83 3.86
N CYS A 239 27.49 -21.45 3.31
CA CYS A 239 26.41 -22.42 2.99
C CYS A 239 26.90 -23.51 2.02
N ILE A 240 27.69 -23.18 1.00
CA ILE A 240 28.29 -24.14 0.07
C ILE A 240 29.24 -25.09 0.79
N ASN A 241 30.15 -24.56 1.60
CA ASN A 241 31.10 -25.39 2.36
C ASN A 241 30.39 -26.32 3.34
N TYR A 242 29.36 -25.84 4.02
CA TYR A 242 28.54 -26.62 4.94
C TYR A 242 27.80 -27.75 4.25
N SER A 243 27.19 -27.47 3.08
CA SER A 243 26.49 -28.47 2.29
C SER A 243 27.42 -29.52 1.66
N PHE A 244 28.66 -29.18 1.36
CA PHE A 244 29.67 -30.18 0.94
C PHE A 244 30.02 -31.15 2.06
N LYS A 245 30.00 -30.66 3.32
CA LYS A 245 30.30 -31.49 4.49
C LYS A 245 29.15 -32.44 4.84
N ASN A 246 27.90 -31.94 4.78
CA ASN A 246 26.72 -32.64 5.28
C ASN A 246 25.90 -33.33 4.17
N ASN A 247 25.91 -32.77 2.95
CA ASN A 247 25.26 -33.25 1.73
C ASN A 247 23.75 -33.57 1.87
N GLY A 248 23.06 -32.84 2.76
CA GLY A 248 21.62 -32.97 2.99
C GLY A 248 20.79 -32.18 1.97
N ASP A 249 19.61 -32.65 1.60
CA ASP A 249 18.69 -31.92 0.73
C ASP A 249 18.30 -30.56 1.31
N TYR A 250 18.15 -30.46 2.64
CA TYR A 250 17.90 -29.20 3.36
C TYR A 250 19.08 -28.22 3.23
N ASP A 251 20.34 -28.69 3.39
CA ASP A 251 21.52 -27.82 3.31
C ASP A 251 21.68 -27.25 1.90
N LEU A 252 21.39 -28.06 0.88
CA LEU A 252 21.35 -27.63 -0.51
C LEU A 252 20.22 -26.63 -0.76
N ALA A 253 19.03 -26.84 -0.18
CA ALA A 253 17.90 -25.91 -0.25
C ALA A 253 18.20 -24.60 0.48
N ASN A 254 18.88 -24.62 1.63
CA ASN A 254 19.31 -23.43 2.36
C ASN A 254 20.34 -22.62 1.56
N THR A 255 21.25 -23.30 0.85
CA THR A 255 22.16 -22.63 -0.10
C THR A 255 21.38 -21.95 -1.22
N LEU A 256 20.42 -22.65 -1.82
CA LEU A 256 19.55 -22.10 -2.86
C LEU A 256 18.76 -20.88 -2.35
N TYR A 257 18.23 -20.96 -1.14
CA TYR A 257 17.53 -19.86 -0.48
C TYR A 257 18.43 -18.63 -0.33
N ASN A 258 19.61 -18.78 0.26
CA ASN A 258 20.53 -17.67 0.45
C ASN A 258 21.00 -17.05 -0.87
N MET A 259 21.11 -17.84 -1.95
CA MET A 259 21.44 -17.31 -3.28
C MET A 259 20.30 -16.50 -3.91
N PHE A 260 19.04 -16.82 -3.63
CA PHE A 260 17.91 -16.30 -4.40
C PHE A 260 16.76 -15.74 -3.58
N LYS A 261 16.88 -15.60 -2.24
CA LYS A 261 15.83 -15.09 -1.33
C LYS A 261 15.28 -13.70 -1.68
N SER A 262 16.03 -12.88 -2.43
CA SER A 262 15.55 -11.58 -2.93
C SER A 262 14.86 -11.65 -4.29
N GLN A 263 14.84 -12.83 -4.93
CA GLN A 263 14.32 -13.00 -6.29
C GLN A 263 13.11 -13.93 -6.36
N TYR A 264 12.88 -14.76 -5.34
CA TYR A 264 11.80 -15.74 -5.30
C TYR A 264 11.10 -15.74 -3.96
N VAL A 265 9.81 -16.05 -4.00
CA VAL A 265 8.97 -16.26 -2.81
C VAL A 265 7.95 -17.36 -3.08
N CYS A 266 7.72 -18.24 -2.10
CA CYS A 266 6.65 -19.22 -2.09
C CYS A 266 5.47 -18.64 -1.32
N VAL A 267 4.29 -18.58 -1.92
CA VAL A 267 3.08 -18.02 -1.28
C VAL A 267 2.03 -19.10 -0.96
N GLY A 268 2.29 -20.34 -1.35
CA GLY A 268 1.40 -21.46 -1.06
C GLY A 268 2.12 -22.78 -1.22
N ILE A 269 2.41 -23.43 -0.07
CA ILE A 269 3.18 -24.68 -0.01
C ILE A 269 2.42 -25.84 -0.68
N GLU A 270 1.15 -26.05 -0.31
CA GLU A 270 0.30 -27.13 -0.85
C GLU A 270 0.08 -26.98 -2.35
N LYS A 271 -0.29 -25.79 -2.81
CA LYS A 271 -0.57 -25.49 -4.22
C LYS A 271 0.69 -25.20 -5.02
N ASN A 272 1.86 -25.24 -4.42
CA ASN A 272 3.16 -24.97 -5.04
C ASN A 272 3.20 -23.64 -5.81
N MET A 273 2.70 -22.57 -5.18
CA MET A 273 2.54 -21.25 -5.79
C MET A 273 3.76 -20.38 -5.50
N TRP A 274 4.34 -19.82 -6.57
CA TRP A 274 5.58 -19.06 -6.49
C TRP A 274 5.49 -17.75 -7.25
N TYR A 275 6.25 -16.74 -6.76
CA TYR A 275 6.54 -15.51 -7.48
C TYR A 275 8.04 -15.35 -7.68
N GLN A 276 8.39 -14.74 -8.81
CA GLN A 276 9.76 -14.37 -9.16
C GLN A 276 9.83 -12.85 -9.36
N TYR A 277 10.84 -12.21 -8.78
CA TYR A 277 11.15 -10.82 -9.04
C TYR A 277 11.95 -10.68 -10.35
N LEU A 278 11.35 -10.04 -11.33
CA LEU A 278 11.91 -9.88 -12.67
C LEU A 278 11.50 -8.51 -13.26
N ASN A 279 12.45 -7.78 -13.85
CA ASN A 279 12.18 -6.49 -14.51
C ASN A 279 11.39 -5.49 -13.64
N ASN A 280 11.86 -5.27 -12.41
CA ASN A 280 11.28 -4.36 -11.41
C ASN A 280 9.88 -4.74 -10.89
N LYS A 281 9.40 -5.96 -11.15
CA LYS A 281 8.11 -6.46 -10.63
C LYS A 281 8.15 -7.93 -10.23
N TRP A 282 7.22 -8.33 -9.38
CA TRP A 282 6.95 -9.71 -9.04
C TRP A 282 6.03 -10.36 -10.07
N VAL A 283 6.44 -11.50 -10.59
CA VAL A 283 5.69 -12.26 -11.61
C VAL A 283 5.37 -13.65 -11.06
N TRP A 284 4.13 -14.03 -11.16
CA TRP A 284 3.71 -15.39 -10.82
C TRP A 284 4.39 -16.41 -11.74
N ILE A 285 4.89 -17.50 -11.17
CA ILE A 285 5.51 -18.62 -11.89
C ILE A 285 4.92 -19.94 -11.44
N ASP A 286 4.66 -20.83 -12.37
CA ASP A 286 4.14 -22.16 -12.05
C ASP A 286 5.20 -23.02 -11.38
N SER A 287 4.85 -23.57 -10.20
CA SER A 287 5.60 -24.60 -9.49
C SER A 287 7.09 -24.29 -9.24
N GLY A 288 7.48 -23.00 -9.27
CA GLY A 288 8.87 -22.59 -9.09
C GLY A 288 9.83 -23.09 -10.17
N THR A 289 9.34 -23.34 -11.40
CA THR A 289 10.10 -23.94 -12.49
C THR A 289 11.39 -23.20 -12.82
N THR A 290 11.36 -21.87 -12.79
CA THR A 290 12.57 -21.06 -13.06
C THR A 290 13.60 -21.19 -11.93
N LEU A 291 13.19 -21.26 -10.65
CA LEU A 291 14.08 -21.50 -9.52
C LEU A 291 14.72 -22.90 -9.63
N ARG A 292 13.93 -23.91 -9.99
CA ARG A 292 14.42 -25.27 -10.20
C ARG A 292 15.50 -25.35 -11.30
N LEU A 293 15.39 -24.56 -12.35
CA LEU A 293 16.41 -24.45 -13.40
C LEU A 293 17.72 -23.83 -12.87
N ARG A 294 17.62 -22.88 -11.94
CA ARG A 294 18.81 -22.24 -11.33
C ARG A 294 19.66 -23.21 -10.54
N ILE A 295 19.10 -24.29 -9.99
CA ILE A 295 19.87 -25.34 -9.31
C ILE A 295 20.92 -25.95 -10.28
N SER A 296 20.51 -26.31 -11.49
CA SER A 296 21.40 -26.93 -12.48
C SER A 296 22.32 -25.94 -13.20
N ASN A 297 22.05 -24.66 -13.11
CA ASN A 297 22.81 -23.63 -13.81
C ASN A 297 23.67 -22.80 -12.85
N GLU A 298 23.09 -21.82 -12.18
CA GLU A 298 23.83 -20.84 -11.38
C GLU A 298 24.38 -21.46 -10.07
N MET A 299 23.55 -22.23 -9.37
CA MET A 299 23.98 -22.91 -8.15
C MET A 299 25.09 -23.91 -8.48
N TYR A 300 24.89 -24.76 -9.48
CA TYR A 300 25.93 -25.70 -9.95
C TYR A 300 27.25 -24.98 -10.26
N LYS A 301 27.23 -23.87 -11.01
CA LYS A 301 28.45 -23.10 -11.33
C LYS A 301 29.17 -22.59 -10.09
N LYS A 302 28.44 -22.19 -9.05
CA LYS A 302 29.04 -21.75 -7.78
C LYS A 302 29.75 -22.90 -7.04
N TYR A 303 29.13 -24.08 -7.03
CA TYR A 303 29.72 -25.28 -6.45
C TYR A 303 30.95 -25.72 -7.23
N GLU A 304 30.89 -25.71 -8.56
CA GLU A 304 32.03 -26.02 -9.45
C GLU A 304 33.19 -25.03 -9.22
N GLN A 305 32.91 -23.73 -9.17
CA GLN A 305 33.93 -22.71 -8.86
C GLN A 305 34.60 -22.95 -7.51
N LYS A 306 33.82 -23.34 -6.47
CA LYS A 306 34.36 -23.64 -5.15
C LYS A 306 35.23 -24.89 -5.14
N LEU A 307 34.84 -25.89 -5.88
CA LEU A 307 35.64 -27.12 -6.08
C LEU A 307 36.99 -26.81 -6.75
N ILE A 308 36.97 -26.05 -7.85
CA ILE A 308 38.19 -25.62 -8.53
C ILE A 308 39.10 -24.79 -7.60
N GLN A 309 38.51 -23.85 -6.88
CA GLN A 309 39.25 -23.05 -5.89
C GLN A 309 39.91 -23.93 -4.82
N PHE A 310 39.19 -24.94 -4.32
CA PHE A 310 39.74 -25.88 -3.33
C PHE A 310 40.91 -26.70 -3.89
N GLN A 311 40.79 -27.18 -5.15
CA GLN A 311 41.85 -27.91 -5.85
C GLN A 311 43.10 -27.05 -6.07
N THR A 312 42.95 -25.83 -6.59
CA THR A 312 44.06 -24.92 -6.88
C THR A 312 44.81 -24.45 -5.62
N THR A 313 44.07 -24.14 -4.55
CA THR A 313 44.67 -23.72 -3.26
C THR A 313 45.54 -24.84 -2.64
N ASN A 314 45.06 -26.09 -2.72
CA ASN A 314 45.84 -27.21 -2.18
C ASN A 314 47.00 -27.63 -3.08
N GLN A 315 46.88 -27.53 -4.42
CA GLN A 315 48.02 -27.69 -5.30
C GLN A 315 49.13 -26.65 -5.04
N ALA A 316 48.76 -25.40 -4.80
CA ALA A 316 49.72 -24.33 -4.44
C ALA A 316 50.43 -24.61 -3.10
N LYS A 317 49.68 -25.13 -2.08
CA LYS A 317 50.27 -25.53 -0.79
C LYS A 317 51.27 -26.71 -0.99
N GLN A 318 50.93 -27.70 -1.78
CA GLN A 318 51.79 -28.84 -2.05
C GLN A 318 53.07 -28.42 -2.80
N ASN A 319 52.97 -27.51 -3.77
CA ASN A 319 54.12 -26.98 -4.48
C ASN A 319 55.04 -26.16 -3.57
N ASN A 320 54.47 -25.38 -2.61
CA ASN A 320 55.26 -24.62 -1.64
C ASN A 320 55.94 -25.54 -0.62
N ILE A 321 55.34 -26.64 -0.21
CA ILE A 321 55.94 -27.65 0.66
C ILE A 321 57.08 -28.34 -0.06
N ALA A 322 56.94 -28.71 -1.33
CA ALA A 322 57.95 -29.32 -2.17
C ALA A 322 59.14 -28.37 -2.41
N LEU A 323 58.92 -27.06 -2.50
CA LEU A 323 59.97 -26.04 -2.64
C LEU A 323 60.73 -25.79 -1.32
N SER A 324 60.05 -25.89 -0.18
CA SER A 324 60.68 -25.73 1.17
C SER A 324 61.47 -26.97 1.63
N SER A 325 61.20 -28.16 1.09
CA SER A 325 61.91 -29.40 1.37
C SER A 325 63.27 -29.54 0.65
N ASN A 326 63.57 -28.65 -0.31
CA ASN A 326 64.84 -28.67 -1.04
C ASN A 326 65.99 -27.86 -0.39
N VAL A 327 65.86 -27.43 0.86
CA VAL A 327 66.89 -26.66 1.60
C VAL A 327 67.22 -27.40 2.89
N ASN A 328 67.93 -28.53 2.85
CA ASN A 328 68.98 -29.03 3.74
C ASN A 328 69.20 -30.54 3.63
N PRO A 329 70.41 -31.06 3.27
CA PRO A 329 70.66 -32.49 3.15
C PRO A 329 71.07 -33.21 4.41
N ASN A 330 70.95 -32.65 5.62
CA ASN A 330 71.54 -33.24 6.85
C ASN A 330 70.60 -33.48 8.01
N GLN A 331 69.41 -34.10 7.78
CA GLN A 331 68.60 -34.67 8.90
C GLN A 331 67.78 -35.90 8.44
N ASN A 332 68.42 -37.08 8.50
CA ASN A 332 67.86 -38.38 8.09
C ASN A 332 66.87 -39.04 9.07
N SER A 333 66.42 -38.45 10.16
CA SER A 333 65.54 -39.08 11.13
C SER A 333 64.09 -38.51 11.21
N ILE A 334 63.80 -37.40 10.51
CA ILE A 334 62.45 -36.77 10.52
C ILE A 334 61.66 -37.13 9.23
N VAL A 335 62.27 -37.67 8.23
CA VAL A 335 61.65 -37.92 6.90
C VAL A 335 60.67 -39.09 6.90
N LEU A 336 60.72 -40.05 7.80
CA LEU A 336 59.83 -41.19 7.85
C LEU A 336 58.47 -40.90 8.48
N SER A 337 58.40 -40.03 9.53
CA SER A 337 57.13 -39.59 10.10
C SER A 337 56.37 -38.57 9.24
N ASN A 338 57.09 -37.73 8.46
CA ASN A 338 56.47 -36.80 7.54
C ASN A 338 55.91 -37.49 6.29
N ASN A 339 56.39 -38.68 5.89
CA ASN A 339 55.84 -39.38 4.72
C ASN A 339 54.51 -40.07 5.01
N GLN A 340 54.22 -40.54 6.22
CA GLN A 340 52.92 -41.09 6.58
C GLN A 340 51.89 -39.98 6.73
N ASN A 341 52.17 -38.90 7.45
CA ASN A 341 51.29 -37.76 7.54
C ASN A 341 50.94 -37.16 6.18
N ASN A 342 51.91 -37.03 5.27
CA ASN A 342 51.65 -36.52 3.91
C ASN A 342 50.78 -37.49 3.05
N GLN A 343 50.86 -38.80 3.26
CA GLN A 343 49.99 -39.76 2.59
C GLN A 343 48.56 -39.73 3.12
N ASP A 344 48.39 -39.58 4.41
CA ASP A 344 47.07 -39.43 5.06
C ASP A 344 46.39 -38.10 4.67
N GLU A 345 47.11 -37.00 4.63
CA GLU A 345 46.61 -35.70 4.16
C GLU A 345 46.22 -35.73 2.69
N PHE A 346 46.99 -36.41 1.82
CA PHE A 346 46.64 -36.58 0.41
C PHE A 346 45.42 -37.48 0.19
N ALA A 347 45.27 -38.54 0.98
CA ALA A 347 44.10 -39.41 0.97
C ALA A 347 42.83 -38.66 1.39
N ASP A 348 42.93 -37.85 2.47
CA ASP A 348 41.83 -37.02 2.93
C ASP A 348 41.44 -35.91 1.94
N PHE A 349 42.43 -35.26 1.32
CA PHE A 349 42.22 -34.32 0.22
C PHE A 349 41.47 -34.96 -0.96
N LYS A 350 41.93 -36.14 -1.43
CA LYS A 350 41.30 -36.85 -2.54
C LYS A 350 39.88 -37.27 -2.22
N LYS A 351 39.62 -37.68 -0.97
CA LYS A 351 38.29 -38.00 -0.48
C LYS A 351 37.37 -36.74 -0.51
N LYS A 352 37.82 -35.62 0.03
CA LYS A 352 37.06 -34.35 0.01
C LYS A 352 36.75 -33.90 -1.42
N VAL A 353 37.69 -33.98 -2.33
CA VAL A 353 37.47 -33.64 -3.75
C VAL A 353 36.41 -34.56 -4.37
N ASN A 354 36.44 -35.84 -4.07
CA ASN A 354 35.45 -36.78 -4.59
C ASN A 354 34.05 -36.52 -4.04
N ASP A 355 33.93 -36.19 -2.74
CA ASP A 355 32.67 -35.82 -2.10
C ASP A 355 32.10 -34.56 -2.70
N MET A 356 32.93 -33.55 -2.93
CA MET A 356 32.52 -32.29 -3.59
C MET A 356 32.07 -32.55 -5.04
N LEU A 357 32.78 -33.38 -5.79
CA LEU A 357 32.40 -33.81 -7.16
C LEU A 357 31.06 -34.57 -7.15
N ALA A 358 30.83 -35.43 -6.15
CA ALA A 358 29.59 -36.18 -6.01
C ALA A 358 28.42 -35.21 -5.80
N THR A 359 28.57 -34.20 -4.89
CA THR A 359 27.57 -33.17 -4.65
C THR A 359 27.29 -32.36 -5.92
N CYS A 360 28.31 -31.93 -6.64
CA CYS A 360 28.13 -31.24 -7.92
C CYS A 360 27.30 -32.07 -8.92
N LYS A 361 27.54 -33.38 -9.00
CA LYS A 361 26.77 -34.29 -9.86
C LYS A 361 25.29 -34.42 -9.42
N LEU A 362 25.03 -34.37 -8.11
CA LEU A 362 23.67 -34.42 -7.57
C LEU A 362 22.83 -33.23 -8.03
N LEU A 363 23.38 -32.01 -8.12
CA LEU A 363 22.67 -30.82 -8.58
C LEU A 363 22.18 -30.91 -10.04
N LYS A 364 22.67 -31.86 -10.83
CA LYS A 364 22.18 -32.14 -12.19
C LYS A 364 21.09 -33.22 -12.22
N LYS A 365 20.92 -34.02 -11.16
CA LYS A 365 19.96 -35.11 -11.10
C LYS A 365 18.55 -34.63 -10.79
N THR A 366 17.55 -35.13 -11.50
CA THR A 366 16.14 -34.76 -11.32
C THR A 366 15.58 -35.07 -9.93
N PRO A 367 15.83 -36.26 -9.32
CA PRO A 367 15.35 -36.55 -7.96
C PRO A 367 15.87 -35.54 -6.94
N THR A 368 17.17 -35.27 -6.92
CA THR A 368 17.79 -34.31 -5.99
C THR A 368 17.19 -32.91 -6.17
N LYS A 369 17.01 -32.46 -7.42
CA LYS A 369 16.36 -31.16 -7.68
C LYS A 369 14.93 -31.08 -7.12
N ASN A 370 14.18 -32.17 -7.21
CA ASN A 370 12.83 -32.24 -6.67
C ASN A 370 12.85 -32.20 -5.13
N ASN A 371 13.79 -32.90 -4.50
CA ASN A 371 13.96 -32.87 -3.05
C ASN A 371 14.35 -31.46 -2.57
N ILE A 372 15.36 -30.84 -3.20
CA ILE A 372 15.76 -29.45 -2.91
C ILE A 372 14.55 -28.51 -3.04
N MET A 373 13.75 -28.61 -4.09
CA MET A 373 12.56 -27.77 -4.27
C MET A 373 11.47 -28.03 -3.24
N LYS A 374 11.38 -29.25 -2.70
CA LYS A 374 10.45 -29.58 -1.64
C LYS A 374 10.83 -28.87 -0.33
N GLU A 375 12.11 -28.95 0.08
CA GLU A 375 12.63 -28.23 1.22
C GLU A 375 12.61 -26.69 1.03
N ALA A 376 12.88 -26.23 -0.20
CA ALA A 376 12.89 -24.81 -0.55
C ALA A 376 11.52 -24.14 -0.36
N LYS A 377 10.39 -24.87 -0.50
CA LYS A 377 9.07 -24.29 -0.24
C LYS A 377 8.96 -23.67 1.14
N ASP A 378 9.43 -24.38 2.15
CA ASP A 378 9.34 -23.95 3.54
C ASP A 378 10.27 -22.75 3.81
N LEU A 379 11.47 -22.78 3.24
CA LEU A 379 12.46 -21.71 3.40
C LEU A 379 12.03 -20.40 2.70
N PHE A 380 11.42 -20.48 1.52
CA PHE A 380 10.96 -19.33 0.75
C PHE A 380 9.53 -18.91 1.10
N TYR A 381 8.85 -19.59 2.02
CA TYR A 381 7.45 -19.29 2.35
C TYR A 381 7.31 -17.95 3.07
N ASP A 382 6.43 -17.11 2.53
CA ASP A 382 6.04 -15.84 3.14
C ASP A 382 4.51 -15.71 3.07
N SER A 383 3.85 -15.83 4.22
CA SER A 383 2.40 -15.75 4.36
C SER A 383 1.86 -14.33 4.10
N GLU A 384 2.68 -13.31 4.36
CA GLU A 384 2.28 -11.90 4.24
C GLU A 384 2.56 -11.30 2.87
N PHE A 385 3.28 -12.02 2.01
CA PHE A 385 3.67 -11.52 0.70
C PHE A 385 2.48 -11.04 -0.14
N LEU A 386 1.42 -11.85 -0.25
CA LEU A 386 0.23 -11.49 -1.04
C LEU A 386 -0.52 -10.30 -0.44
N ASN A 387 -0.49 -10.17 0.90
CA ASN A 387 -1.11 -9.04 1.59
C ASN A 387 -0.37 -7.73 1.33
N ASN A 388 0.92 -7.79 1.05
CA ASN A 388 1.75 -6.61 0.77
C ASN A 388 1.84 -6.28 -0.72
N LEU A 389 1.45 -7.21 -1.60
CA LEU A 389 1.57 -7.06 -3.04
C LEU A 389 0.66 -5.93 -3.55
N ASP A 390 1.22 -5.02 -4.33
CA ASP A 390 0.54 -3.84 -4.92
C ASP A 390 -0.17 -2.92 -3.91
N LYS A 391 0.22 -2.95 -2.64
CA LYS A 391 -0.41 -2.17 -1.57
C LYS A 391 -0.01 -0.69 -1.57
N ASP A 392 1.17 -0.38 -2.07
CA ASP A 392 1.67 1.00 -2.08
C ASP A 392 1.02 1.83 -3.20
N ASN A 393 0.20 2.81 -2.80
CA ASN A 393 -0.56 3.67 -3.70
C ASN A 393 0.28 4.69 -4.46
N TYR A 394 1.53 4.93 -4.06
CA TYR A 394 2.39 5.97 -4.61
C TYR A 394 3.52 5.43 -5.47
N LEU A 395 3.66 4.10 -5.57
CA LEU A 395 4.65 3.48 -6.45
C LEU A 395 4.00 3.04 -7.76
N LEU A 396 4.64 3.35 -8.90
CA LEU A 396 4.22 2.92 -10.22
C LEU A 396 5.37 2.17 -10.91
N GLY A 397 5.16 0.89 -11.23
CA GLY A 397 6.13 0.08 -11.96
C GLY A 397 6.17 0.43 -13.45
N CYS A 398 7.38 0.65 -13.98
CA CYS A 398 7.68 0.77 -15.40
C CYS A 398 8.66 -0.33 -15.82
N SER A 399 8.89 -0.51 -17.12
CA SER A 399 9.81 -1.55 -17.60
C SER A 399 11.24 -1.37 -17.08
N ASN A 400 11.72 -0.14 -16.99
CA ASN A 400 13.10 0.18 -16.62
C ASN A 400 13.25 0.71 -15.19
N CYS A 401 12.19 1.16 -14.53
CA CYS A 401 12.25 1.82 -13.23
C CYS A 401 10.93 1.68 -12.45
N VAL A 402 10.94 2.18 -11.23
CA VAL A 402 9.76 2.45 -10.41
C VAL A 402 9.71 3.95 -10.17
N ILE A 403 8.56 4.55 -10.41
CA ILE A 403 8.28 5.96 -10.12
C ILE A 403 7.71 6.04 -8.72
N ASP A 404 8.29 6.90 -7.89
CA ASP A 404 7.85 7.19 -6.53
C ASP A 404 7.26 8.60 -6.47
N PHE A 405 5.93 8.68 -6.33
CA PHE A 405 5.21 9.95 -6.32
C PHE A 405 5.38 10.74 -5.01
N ARG A 406 5.72 10.08 -3.88
CA ARG A 406 6.02 10.79 -2.62
C ARG A 406 7.31 11.58 -2.75
N GLU A 407 8.35 10.89 -3.24
CA GLU A 407 9.69 11.47 -3.41
C GLU A 407 9.81 12.27 -4.73
N ARG A 408 8.81 12.23 -5.60
CA ARG A 408 8.79 12.84 -6.95
C ARG A 408 10.02 12.45 -7.77
N THR A 409 10.38 11.18 -7.73
CA THR A 409 11.57 10.65 -8.39
C THR A 409 11.29 9.30 -9.05
N HIS A 410 12.20 8.86 -9.89
CA HIS A 410 12.22 7.52 -10.44
C HIS A 410 13.52 6.81 -10.06
N ARG A 411 13.46 5.52 -9.80
CA ARG A 411 14.60 4.72 -9.37
C ARG A 411 14.46 3.27 -9.86
N LYS A 412 15.56 2.52 -9.78
CA LYS A 412 15.48 1.07 -10.00
C LYS A 412 14.55 0.44 -8.97
N GLY A 413 13.68 -0.46 -9.43
CA GLY A 413 12.78 -1.21 -8.56
C GLY A 413 13.53 -2.11 -7.59
N LYS A 414 12.94 -2.35 -6.43
CA LYS A 414 13.43 -3.24 -5.38
C LYS A 414 12.40 -4.34 -5.15
N HIS A 415 12.87 -5.52 -4.74
CA HIS A 415 11.94 -6.61 -4.39
C HIS A 415 10.98 -6.23 -3.26
N ASP A 416 11.41 -5.36 -2.34
CA ASP A 416 10.60 -4.85 -1.21
C ASP A 416 9.58 -3.78 -1.63
N ASP A 417 9.52 -3.38 -2.89
CA ASP A 417 8.47 -2.50 -3.41
C ASP A 417 7.14 -3.26 -3.57
N TYR A 418 7.16 -4.59 -3.54
CA TYR A 418 5.98 -5.47 -3.67
C TYR A 418 5.08 -5.14 -4.86
N ILE A 419 5.66 -4.77 -6.00
CA ILE A 419 4.93 -4.42 -7.22
C ILE A 419 4.78 -5.66 -8.11
N SER A 420 3.55 -6.00 -8.54
CA SER A 420 3.28 -7.04 -9.52
C SER A 420 2.89 -6.50 -10.89
N LYS A 421 2.55 -5.23 -10.97
CA LYS A 421 2.05 -4.57 -12.19
C LYS A 421 3.09 -3.64 -12.81
N SER A 422 2.97 -3.40 -14.11
CA SER A 422 3.84 -2.50 -14.84
C SER A 422 3.06 -1.77 -15.93
N THR A 423 3.46 -0.55 -16.23
CA THR A 423 3.01 0.14 -17.46
C THR A 423 3.51 -0.55 -18.72
N ASN A 424 4.52 -1.43 -18.60
CA ASN A 424 5.24 -2.08 -19.68
C ASN A 424 5.93 -1.08 -20.65
N ILE A 425 6.07 0.17 -20.23
CA ILE A 425 6.74 1.26 -20.95
C ILE A 425 8.12 1.51 -20.33
N VAL A 426 9.08 1.87 -21.15
CA VAL A 426 10.36 2.45 -20.74
C VAL A 426 10.12 3.93 -20.44
N TYR A 427 10.12 4.28 -19.17
CA TYR A 427 9.92 5.67 -18.74
C TYR A 427 11.19 6.51 -18.97
N LEU A 428 10.99 7.73 -19.48
CA LEU A 428 11.97 8.79 -19.56
C LEU A 428 11.36 10.08 -18.97
N PRO A 429 12.12 10.93 -18.30
CA PRO A 429 11.65 12.25 -17.85
C PRO A 429 11.11 13.11 -19.02
N LEU A 430 10.13 13.96 -18.73
CA LEU A 430 9.50 14.81 -19.76
C LEU A 430 10.52 15.74 -20.44
N GLU A 431 11.52 16.24 -19.70
CA GLU A 431 12.59 17.08 -20.23
C GLU A 431 13.40 16.41 -21.35
N ASP A 432 13.52 15.08 -21.31
CA ASP A 432 14.21 14.34 -22.36
C ASP A 432 13.41 14.35 -23.67
N TYR A 433 12.09 14.24 -23.58
CA TYR A 433 11.20 14.37 -24.75
C TYR A 433 11.12 15.80 -25.27
N GLN A 434 11.09 16.80 -24.38
CA GLN A 434 11.14 18.21 -24.77
C GLN A 434 12.40 18.55 -25.59
N LYS A 435 13.52 17.92 -25.27
CA LYS A 435 14.79 18.10 -25.98
C LYS A 435 14.88 17.30 -27.28
N LYS A 436 14.42 16.05 -27.27
CA LYS A 436 14.67 15.10 -28.37
C LYS A 436 13.51 15.00 -29.35
N GLN A 437 12.25 15.10 -28.88
CA GLN A 437 11.04 14.82 -29.65
C GLN A 437 9.88 15.76 -29.27
N PRO A 438 10.08 17.12 -29.29
CA PRO A 438 9.06 18.05 -28.84
C PRO A 438 7.78 17.99 -29.68
N HIS A 439 7.87 17.58 -30.96
CA HIS A 439 6.71 17.45 -31.86
C HIS A 439 5.67 16.45 -31.33
N LEU A 440 6.10 15.35 -30.64
CA LEU A 440 5.17 14.38 -30.08
C LEU A 440 4.35 14.97 -28.93
N ILE A 441 4.95 15.85 -28.13
CA ILE A 441 4.23 16.58 -27.07
C ILE A 441 3.15 17.45 -27.68
N VAL A 442 3.48 18.21 -28.76
CA VAL A 442 2.53 19.06 -29.45
C VAL A 442 1.39 18.23 -30.06
N GLU A 443 1.70 17.10 -30.71
CA GLU A 443 0.68 16.23 -31.30
C GLU A 443 -0.31 15.70 -30.25
N ILE A 444 0.20 15.33 -29.05
CA ILE A 444 -0.63 14.86 -27.92
C ILE A 444 -1.49 16.00 -27.37
N GLU A 445 -0.91 17.19 -27.22
CA GLU A 445 -1.65 18.36 -26.77
C GLU A 445 -2.74 18.76 -27.75
N GLU A 446 -2.48 18.70 -29.07
CA GLU A 446 -3.47 18.92 -30.11
C GLU A 446 -4.58 17.89 -30.09
N PHE A 447 -4.23 16.59 -29.89
CA PHE A 447 -5.23 15.53 -29.73
C PHE A 447 -6.15 15.80 -28.53
N MET A 448 -5.59 16.17 -27.37
CA MET A 448 -6.38 16.54 -26.21
C MET A 448 -7.21 17.83 -26.43
N ALA A 449 -6.69 18.79 -27.17
CA ALA A 449 -7.43 20.01 -27.53
C ALA A 449 -8.57 19.72 -28.50
N GLN A 450 -8.41 18.75 -29.39
CA GLN A 450 -9.49 18.29 -30.27
C GLN A 450 -10.57 17.52 -29.52
N LEU A 451 -10.20 16.70 -28.54
CA LEU A 451 -11.16 15.98 -27.67
C LEU A 451 -11.95 16.96 -26.79
N PHE A 452 -11.26 17.94 -26.22
CA PHE A 452 -11.79 18.90 -25.24
C PHE A 452 -11.49 20.34 -25.73
N PRO A 453 -12.21 20.80 -26.74
CA PRO A 453 -12.02 22.14 -27.30
C PRO A 453 -12.36 23.21 -26.27
N GLU A 454 -11.77 24.38 -26.42
CA GLU A 454 -12.11 25.55 -25.63
C GLU A 454 -13.54 25.97 -25.88
N GLN A 455 -14.26 26.25 -24.80
CA GLN A 455 -15.58 26.85 -24.87
C GLN A 455 -15.42 28.35 -24.99
N ILE A 456 -15.89 28.91 -26.10
CA ILE A 456 -15.82 30.35 -26.36
C ILE A 456 -17.19 30.95 -26.05
N GLN A 457 -17.21 31.90 -25.16
CA GLN A 457 -18.42 32.67 -24.86
C GLN A 457 -18.39 33.99 -25.62
N TYR A 458 -19.43 34.24 -26.39
CA TYR A 458 -19.60 35.45 -27.16
C TYR A 458 -20.54 36.43 -26.46
N ASP A 459 -20.45 37.73 -26.82
CA ASP A 459 -21.34 38.77 -26.33
C ASP A 459 -22.78 38.52 -26.83
N GLU A 460 -23.75 38.59 -25.93
CA GLU A 460 -25.17 38.39 -26.30
C GLU A 460 -25.67 39.38 -27.34
N LYS A 461 -25.08 40.58 -27.43
CA LYS A 461 -25.46 41.65 -28.38
C LYS A 461 -24.60 41.63 -29.62
N ASP A 462 -23.40 41.07 -29.59
CA ASP A 462 -22.49 40.98 -30.71
C ASP A 462 -21.82 39.61 -30.76
N SER A 463 -22.42 38.71 -31.53
CA SER A 463 -21.96 37.30 -31.68
C SER A 463 -20.56 37.19 -32.33
N THR A 464 -19.95 38.31 -32.76
CA THR A 464 -18.56 38.33 -33.27
C THR A 464 -17.55 38.67 -32.17
N LYS A 465 -18.03 39.25 -31.05
CA LYS A 465 -17.19 39.69 -29.94
C LYS A 465 -17.03 38.57 -28.89
N GLU A 466 -15.85 38.03 -28.83
CA GLU A 466 -15.46 37.04 -27.81
C GLU A 466 -15.32 37.71 -26.43
N ILE A 467 -15.98 37.14 -25.40
CA ILE A 467 -15.92 37.62 -24.01
C ILE A 467 -14.91 36.79 -23.22
N SER A 468 -14.95 35.46 -23.36
CA SER A 468 -14.07 34.57 -22.59
C SER A 468 -13.83 33.23 -23.29
N ARG A 469 -12.69 32.62 -22.97
CA ARG A 469 -12.33 31.24 -23.34
C ARG A 469 -12.19 30.41 -22.11
N ASP A 470 -12.79 29.22 -22.11
CA ASP A 470 -12.71 28.27 -21.00
C ASP A 470 -12.11 26.95 -21.51
N SER A 471 -10.91 26.64 -21.05
CA SER A 471 -10.21 25.37 -21.27
C SER A 471 -10.21 24.47 -20.03
N SER A 472 -10.99 24.79 -19.02
CA SER A 472 -10.99 24.09 -17.71
C SER A 472 -11.35 22.61 -17.84
N LEU A 473 -12.24 22.25 -18.80
CA LEU A 473 -12.58 20.85 -19.06
C LEU A 473 -11.35 20.04 -19.51
N ARG A 474 -10.49 20.61 -20.37
CA ARG A 474 -9.25 19.98 -20.81
C ARG A 474 -8.26 19.83 -19.65
N THR A 475 -8.13 20.85 -18.80
CA THR A 475 -7.31 20.81 -17.58
C THR A 475 -7.81 19.73 -16.62
N TYR A 476 -9.12 19.67 -16.37
CA TYR A 476 -9.75 18.60 -15.58
C TYR A 476 -9.38 17.22 -16.11
N MET A 477 -9.46 17.02 -17.42
CA MET A 477 -9.15 15.71 -18.00
C MET A 477 -7.67 15.35 -17.87
N TRP A 478 -6.75 16.31 -18.02
CA TRP A 478 -5.33 16.06 -17.75
C TRP A 478 -5.08 15.63 -16.30
N GLU A 479 -5.67 16.34 -15.33
CA GLU A 479 -5.56 16.00 -13.92
C GLU A 479 -6.20 14.63 -13.61
N HIS A 480 -7.40 14.38 -14.17
CA HIS A 480 -8.09 13.10 -14.01
C HIS A 480 -7.27 11.93 -14.56
N LEU A 481 -6.73 12.05 -15.79
CA LEU A 481 -5.88 11.01 -16.37
C LEU A 481 -4.58 10.82 -15.57
N ALA A 482 -3.95 11.92 -15.12
CA ALA A 482 -2.75 11.86 -14.27
C ALA A 482 -3.04 11.19 -12.91
N SER A 483 -4.22 11.42 -12.35
CA SER A 483 -4.63 10.77 -11.09
C SER A 483 -4.67 9.24 -11.19
N THR A 484 -4.85 8.69 -12.41
CA THR A 484 -4.85 7.24 -12.64
C THR A 484 -3.48 6.59 -12.48
N LEU A 485 -2.41 7.36 -12.39
CA LEU A 485 -1.06 6.86 -12.09
C LEU A 485 -0.86 6.53 -10.60
N LEU A 486 -1.67 7.12 -9.72
CA LEU A 486 -1.64 6.87 -8.28
C LEU A 486 -2.79 5.93 -7.86
N GLY A 487 -2.55 5.14 -6.81
CA GLY A 487 -3.57 4.28 -6.20
C GLY A 487 -4.44 4.98 -5.16
N THR A 488 -4.28 6.28 -4.95
CA THR A 488 -5.11 7.05 -4.02
C THR A 488 -6.52 7.25 -4.58
N ILE A 489 -7.52 7.24 -3.71
CA ILE A 489 -8.93 7.47 -4.06
C ILE A 489 -9.52 8.69 -3.35
N GLU A 490 -8.69 9.66 -3.02
CA GLU A 490 -9.08 10.88 -2.30
C GLU A 490 -10.24 11.64 -2.98
N ASN A 491 -10.29 11.60 -4.31
CA ASN A 491 -11.36 12.26 -5.08
C ASN A 491 -12.72 11.56 -4.92
N GLN A 492 -12.76 10.27 -4.63
CA GLN A 492 -13.98 9.44 -4.50
C GLN A 492 -14.95 9.58 -5.68
N THR A 493 -14.45 9.80 -6.90
CA THR A 493 -15.28 10.11 -8.07
C THR A 493 -15.50 8.91 -8.98
N PHE A 494 -16.66 8.90 -9.62
CA PHE A 494 -17.05 8.03 -10.72
C PHE A 494 -17.28 8.89 -11.97
N ASN A 495 -16.44 8.71 -12.97
CA ASN A 495 -16.47 9.53 -14.18
C ASN A 495 -17.30 8.87 -15.29
N ILE A 496 -18.24 9.61 -15.86
CA ILE A 496 -19.06 9.20 -16.99
C ILE A 496 -18.60 9.96 -18.22
N TYR A 497 -17.90 9.29 -19.14
CA TYR A 497 -17.53 9.86 -20.44
C TYR A 497 -18.74 9.74 -21.37
N ASN A 498 -19.48 10.84 -21.51
CA ASN A 498 -20.72 10.92 -22.25
C ASN A 498 -20.51 11.46 -23.67
N GLY A 499 -21.23 10.89 -24.64
CA GLY A 499 -21.21 11.43 -26.00
C GLY A 499 -21.84 10.48 -27.02
N SER A 500 -22.43 11.01 -28.08
CA SER A 500 -23.28 10.34 -29.06
C SER A 500 -22.55 9.54 -30.15
N GLY A 501 -21.32 9.09 -29.92
CA GLY A 501 -20.50 8.38 -30.93
C GLY A 501 -19.62 9.28 -31.77
N ALA A 502 -18.58 8.76 -32.42
CA ALA A 502 -17.59 9.45 -33.22
C ALA A 502 -16.96 10.68 -32.54
N ASN A 503 -16.75 10.63 -31.23
CA ASN A 503 -16.26 11.74 -30.39
C ASN A 503 -14.95 11.43 -29.64
N GLY A 504 -14.26 10.36 -30.02
CA GLY A 504 -12.92 10.06 -29.55
C GLY A 504 -12.82 9.38 -28.17
N LYS A 505 -13.95 9.10 -27.46
CA LYS A 505 -13.94 8.40 -26.14
C LYS A 505 -13.12 7.11 -26.17
N SER A 506 -13.45 6.21 -27.10
CA SER A 506 -12.79 4.91 -27.22
C SER A 506 -11.29 5.05 -27.55
N LYS A 507 -10.92 6.07 -28.36
CA LYS A 507 -9.53 6.34 -28.71
C LYS A 507 -8.72 6.86 -27.52
N LEU A 508 -9.31 7.69 -26.67
CA LEU A 508 -8.67 8.11 -25.42
C LEU A 508 -8.46 6.91 -24.48
N VAL A 509 -9.46 6.05 -24.32
CA VAL A 509 -9.35 4.84 -23.50
C VAL A 509 -8.29 3.87 -24.06
N GLU A 510 -8.18 3.75 -25.38
CA GLU A 510 -7.17 2.93 -26.04
C GLU A 510 -5.76 3.47 -25.79
N LEU A 511 -5.53 4.77 -25.95
CA LEU A 511 -4.26 5.41 -25.63
C LEU A 511 -3.90 5.17 -24.14
N MET A 512 -4.84 5.42 -23.22
CA MET A 512 -4.62 5.18 -21.78
C MET A 512 -4.38 3.70 -21.47
N SER A 513 -4.91 2.77 -22.24
CA SER A 513 -4.62 1.34 -22.09
C SER A 513 -3.16 1.02 -22.41
N LEU A 514 -2.61 1.67 -23.43
CA LEU A 514 -1.20 1.58 -23.78
C LEU A 514 -0.31 2.24 -22.73
N VAL A 515 -0.73 3.39 -22.21
CA VAL A 515 0.01 4.15 -21.18
C VAL A 515 0.10 3.39 -19.86
N LEU A 516 -0.99 2.78 -19.42
CA LEU A 516 -1.11 2.18 -18.08
C LEU A 516 -0.74 0.69 -18.04
N GLY A 517 -0.75 0.00 -19.18
CA GLY A 517 -0.41 -1.42 -19.24
C GLY A 517 -1.22 -2.28 -18.24
N ASP A 518 -0.55 -2.98 -17.34
CA ASP A 518 -1.17 -3.87 -16.35
C ASP A 518 -2.06 -3.13 -15.31
N TYR A 519 -1.94 -1.80 -15.20
CA TYR A 519 -2.75 -0.99 -14.27
C TYR A 519 -4.13 -0.64 -14.81
N LYS A 520 -4.43 -0.92 -16.08
CA LYS A 520 -5.76 -0.74 -16.67
C LYS A 520 -6.52 -2.05 -16.70
N SER A 521 -7.80 -1.99 -16.33
CA SER A 521 -8.72 -3.13 -16.46
C SER A 521 -10.00 -2.72 -17.17
N THR A 522 -10.56 -3.63 -17.96
CA THR A 522 -11.93 -3.51 -18.48
C THR A 522 -12.84 -4.33 -17.59
N VAL A 523 -13.93 -3.72 -17.14
CA VAL A 523 -14.85 -4.29 -16.16
C VAL A 523 -16.25 -4.37 -16.75
N PRO A 524 -16.99 -5.47 -16.57
CA PRO A 524 -18.35 -5.56 -17.03
C PRO A 524 -19.25 -4.57 -16.27
N LEU A 525 -20.20 -3.99 -16.97
CA LEU A 525 -21.14 -3.03 -16.41
C LEU A 525 -22.01 -3.64 -15.29
N SER A 526 -22.26 -4.95 -15.36
CA SER A 526 -22.98 -5.71 -14.33
C SER A 526 -22.39 -5.54 -12.92
N LEU A 527 -21.10 -5.17 -12.81
CA LEU A 527 -20.47 -4.90 -11.52
C LEU A 527 -21.17 -3.78 -10.73
N ILE A 528 -21.69 -2.76 -11.42
CA ILE A 528 -22.36 -1.61 -10.79
C ILE A 528 -23.88 -1.57 -11.03
N THR A 529 -24.46 -2.47 -11.82
CA THR A 529 -25.89 -2.50 -12.09
C THR A 529 -26.61 -3.63 -11.38
N GLN A 530 -25.93 -4.72 -11.07
CA GLN A 530 -26.54 -5.88 -10.42
C GLN A 530 -26.32 -5.88 -8.90
N LYS A 531 -27.20 -6.58 -8.17
CA LYS A 531 -27.01 -6.83 -6.75
C LYS A 531 -25.82 -7.80 -6.57
N ARG A 532 -25.07 -7.62 -5.48
CA ARG A 532 -24.03 -8.58 -5.12
C ARG A 532 -24.59 -9.98 -4.95
N ASN A 533 -23.82 -10.94 -5.41
CA ASN A 533 -24.08 -12.35 -5.14
C ASN A 533 -23.97 -12.64 -3.63
N ASN A 534 -24.52 -13.78 -3.20
CA ASN A 534 -24.52 -14.20 -1.79
C ASN A 534 -23.10 -14.23 -1.20
N ILE A 535 -23.01 -14.03 0.11
CA ILE A 535 -21.75 -14.09 0.88
C ILE A 535 -21.04 -15.43 0.59
N GLY A 536 -19.77 -15.36 0.21
CA GLY A 536 -18.94 -16.53 -0.11
C GLY A 536 -18.97 -16.97 -1.58
N SER A 537 -19.76 -16.32 -2.45
CA SER A 537 -19.70 -16.56 -3.91
C SER A 537 -18.40 -16.04 -4.52
N THR A 538 -18.03 -16.62 -5.67
CA THR A 538 -16.88 -16.14 -6.45
C THR A 538 -17.21 -14.79 -7.09
N SER A 539 -16.24 -13.87 -7.03
CA SER A 539 -16.28 -12.53 -7.60
C SER A 539 -14.99 -12.24 -8.35
N SER A 540 -14.75 -13.04 -9.40
CA SER A 540 -13.50 -12.97 -10.19
C SER A 540 -13.29 -11.60 -10.81
N GLU A 541 -14.36 -10.90 -11.19
CA GLU A 541 -14.33 -9.55 -11.76
C GLU A 541 -13.76 -8.54 -10.76
N VAL A 542 -14.17 -8.65 -9.49
CA VAL A 542 -13.68 -7.79 -8.41
C VAL A 542 -12.24 -8.15 -8.05
N TYR A 543 -11.91 -9.46 -8.03
CA TYR A 543 -10.55 -9.92 -7.78
C TYR A 543 -9.55 -9.36 -8.80
N ASN A 544 -9.92 -9.30 -10.06
CA ASN A 544 -9.08 -8.75 -11.13
C ASN A 544 -8.83 -7.23 -11.02
N LEU A 545 -9.56 -6.54 -10.13
CA LEU A 545 -9.34 -5.11 -9.86
C LEU A 545 -8.24 -4.84 -8.82
N MET A 546 -7.69 -5.87 -8.18
CA MET A 546 -6.57 -5.67 -7.25
C MET A 546 -5.38 -5.02 -7.97
N GLY A 547 -4.86 -3.93 -7.37
CA GLY A 547 -3.75 -3.15 -7.94
C GLY A 547 -4.07 -2.42 -9.25
N THR A 548 -5.29 -2.51 -9.77
CA THR A 548 -5.74 -1.71 -10.93
C THR A 548 -5.87 -0.25 -10.53
N ARG A 549 -5.51 0.67 -11.44
CA ARG A 549 -5.56 2.13 -11.26
C ARG A 549 -6.63 2.81 -12.13
N TYR A 550 -6.97 2.21 -13.25
CA TYR A 550 -7.95 2.71 -14.22
C TYR A 550 -8.90 1.57 -14.62
N ALA A 551 -10.11 1.59 -14.09
CA ALA A 551 -11.14 0.60 -14.35
C ALA A 551 -12.21 1.18 -15.27
N VAL A 552 -12.33 0.65 -16.49
CA VAL A 552 -13.20 1.17 -17.53
C VAL A 552 -14.34 0.20 -17.82
N MET A 553 -15.56 0.70 -17.81
CA MET A 553 -16.78 0.04 -18.23
C MET A 553 -17.23 0.61 -19.58
N GLN A 554 -17.86 -0.20 -20.38
CA GLN A 554 -18.34 0.24 -21.71
C GLN A 554 -19.85 0.05 -21.83
N GLU A 555 -20.47 1.02 -22.45
CA GLU A 555 -21.82 1.08 -22.98
C GLU A 555 -22.93 0.51 -22.10
N PRO A 556 -23.50 1.34 -21.21
CA PRO A 556 -24.76 0.98 -20.55
C PRO A 556 -25.86 0.83 -21.60
N SER A 557 -26.70 -0.18 -21.38
CA SER A 557 -27.94 -0.33 -22.14
C SER A 557 -28.94 0.72 -21.71
N LYS A 558 -29.86 1.04 -22.60
CA LYS A 558 -30.97 1.93 -22.28
C LYS A 558 -31.78 1.32 -21.10
N ASN A 559 -31.98 2.11 -20.04
CA ASN A 559 -32.64 1.75 -18.79
C ASN A 559 -31.80 0.91 -17.78
N ASP A 560 -30.49 0.77 -17.98
CA ASP A 560 -29.63 0.23 -16.93
C ASP A 560 -29.66 1.18 -15.72
N LYS A 561 -29.77 0.58 -14.51
CA LYS A 561 -29.82 1.33 -13.24
C LYS A 561 -28.55 1.13 -12.46
N ILE A 562 -27.99 2.20 -11.95
CA ILE A 562 -26.84 2.11 -11.04
C ILE A 562 -27.28 1.51 -9.70
N ASN A 563 -26.56 0.50 -9.24
CA ASN A 563 -26.60 0.09 -7.85
C ASN A 563 -25.71 1.03 -7.02
N GLU A 564 -26.34 2.01 -6.41
CA GLU A 564 -25.66 3.10 -5.72
C GLU A 564 -24.81 2.62 -4.52
N GLY A 565 -25.27 1.57 -3.83
CA GLY A 565 -24.53 0.97 -2.73
C GLY A 565 -23.16 0.42 -3.19
N ILE A 566 -23.18 -0.32 -4.30
CA ILE A 566 -21.95 -0.89 -4.88
C ILE A 566 -21.04 0.23 -5.44
N MET A 567 -21.62 1.21 -6.14
CA MET A 567 -20.87 2.34 -6.66
C MET A 567 -20.17 3.11 -5.52
N LYS A 568 -20.89 3.38 -4.42
CA LYS A 568 -20.33 4.05 -3.24
C LYS A 568 -19.20 3.24 -2.59
N GLU A 569 -19.35 1.93 -2.50
CA GLU A 569 -18.33 1.03 -1.97
C GLU A 569 -17.08 1.00 -2.86
N LEU A 570 -17.24 0.86 -4.18
CA LEU A 570 -16.11 0.83 -5.12
C LEU A 570 -15.34 2.15 -5.18
N THR A 571 -15.98 3.27 -4.88
CA THR A 571 -15.37 4.61 -4.90
C THR A 571 -15.04 5.17 -3.52
N GLY A 572 -15.49 4.50 -2.44
CA GLY A 572 -15.44 5.04 -1.08
C GLY A 572 -14.11 4.84 -0.35
N GLY A 573 -13.30 3.86 -0.75
CA GLY A 573 -12.06 3.51 -0.07
C GLY A 573 -12.21 2.49 1.05
N ASP A 574 -13.38 1.94 1.22
CA ASP A 574 -13.62 0.86 2.16
C ASP A 574 -12.99 -0.45 1.64
N PRO A 575 -12.48 -1.31 2.53
CA PRO A 575 -11.96 -2.61 2.15
C PRO A 575 -13.03 -3.50 1.50
N ILE A 576 -12.72 -4.07 0.34
CA ILE A 576 -13.62 -4.95 -0.41
C ILE A 576 -13.14 -6.38 -0.30
N GLN A 577 -14.03 -7.29 0.14
CA GLN A 577 -13.74 -8.71 0.14
C GLN A 577 -14.16 -9.35 -1.19
N CYS A 578 -13.24 -10.11 -1.77
CA CYS A 578 -13.48 -10.85 -3.01
C CYS A 578 -12.83 -12.23 -2.98
N ARG A 579 -13.24 -13.09 -3.92
CA ARG A 579 -12.71 -14.44 -4.05
C ARG A 579 -12.64 -14.85 -5.52
N ALA A 580 -11.45 -15.22 -5.98
CA ALA A 580 -11.31 -15.88 -7.28
C ALA A 580 -11.66 -17.37 -7.17
N LEU A 581 -11.93 -17.99 -8.32
CA LEU A 581 -12.24 -19.41 -8.39
C LEU A 581 -11.06 -20.24 -7.84
N PHE A 582 -11.34 -21.18 -6.94
CA PHE A 582 -10.35 -22.03 -6.26
C PHE A 582 -9.32 -21.30 -5.37
N MET A 583 -9.54 -20.00 -5.09
CA MET A 583 -8.69 -19.21 -4.21
C MET A 583 -9.38 -18.93 -2.87
N ASN A 584 -8.60 -18.59 -1.86
CA ASN A 584 -9.13 -18.09 -0.60
C ASN A 584 -9.68 -16.66 -0.78
N SER A 585 -10.59 -16.24 0.10
CA SER A 585 -11.08 -14.86 0.11
C SER A 585 -9.92 -13.91 0.45
N VAL A 586 -9.85 -12.80 -0.29
CA VAL A 586 -8.86 -11.73 -0.10
C VAL A 586 -9.61 -10.42 0.12
N THR A 587 -9.06 -9.57 0.97
CA THR A 587 -9.60 -8.23 1.20
C THR A 587 -8.58 -7.21 0.68
N PHE A 588 -9.02 -6.27 -0.15
CA PHE A 588 -8.16 -5.19 -0.65
C PHE A 588 -8.87 -3.85 -0.62
N ILE A 589 -8.10 -2.77 -0.57
CA ILE A 589 -8.60 -1.40 -0.69
C ILE A 589 -8.57 -1.02 -2.18
N PRO A 590 -9.68 -0.51 -2.76
CA PRO A 590 -9.70 -0.01 -4.13
C PRO A 590 -8.62 1.03 -4.38
N GLN A 591 -7.95 0.93 -5.54
CA GLN A 591 -6.94 1.88 -5.99
C GLN A 591 -7.32 2.55 -7.32
N PHE A 592 -8.41 2.13 -7.92
CA PHE A 592 -8.80 2.50 -9.27
C PHE A 592 -9.71 3.73 -9.31
N LYS A 593 -9.59 4.48 -10.40
CA LYS A 593 -10.57 5.45 -10.84
C LYS A 593 -11.55 4.73 -11.75
N LEU A 594 -12.81 4.79 -11.36
CA LEU A 594 -13.90 4.13 -12.08
C LEU A 594 -14.42 5.05 -13.19
N VAL A 595 -14.47 4.52 -14.39
CA VAL A 595 -14.92 5.25 -15.58
C VAL A 595 -15.90 4.41 -16.36
N VAL A 596 -16.96 5.04 -16.90
CA VAL A 596 -17.85 4.42 -17.86
C VAL A 596 -17.91 5.25 -19.14
N CYS A 597 -17.77 4.60 -20.29
CA CYS A 597 -18.04 5.23 -21.58
C CYS A 597 -19.51 5.00 -21.94
N ALA A 598 -20.28 6.08 -22.03
CA ALA A 598 -21.72 6.05 -22.24
C ALA A 598 -22.13 6.84 -23.47
N ASN A 599 -23.06 6.28 -24.26
CA ASN A 599 -23.83 7.00 -25.25
C ASN A 599 -25.22 7.35 -24.70
N HIS A 600 -25.68 6.57 -23.73
CA HIS A 600 -26.89 6.78 -22.94
C HIS A 600 -26.53 6.78 -21.46
N LEU A 601 -27.11 7.68 -20.70
CA LEU A 601 -26.86 7.77 -19.26
C LEU A 601 -27.68 6.70 -18.52
N PHE A 602 -27.22 6.33 -17.32
CA PHE A 602 -27.95 5.42 -16.44
C PHE A 602 -29.16 6.08 -15.81
N ASP A 603 -30.10 5.27 -15.37
CA ASP A 603 -31.08 5.70 -14.39
C ASP A 603 -30.45 5.72 -12.99
N VAL A 604 -30.47 6.87 -12.32
CA VAL A 604 -30.04 7.05 -10.92
C VAL A 604 -31.29 7.27 -10.08
N VAL A 605 -31.66 6.25 -9.29
CA VAL A 605 -32.94 6.26 -8.59
C VAL A 605 -32.95 7.16 -7.36
N SER A 606 -31.84 7.30 -6.69
CA SER A 606 -31.74 8.09 -5.46
C SER A 606 -31.26 9.50 -5.73
N ASN A 607 -31.90 10.47 -5.11
CA ASN A 607 -31.48 11.87 -5.14
C ASN A 607 -30.57 12.24 -3.95
N ASP A 608 -29.94 11.22 -3.29
CA ASP A 608 -29.07 11.47 -2.15
C ASP A 608 -27.73 12.11 -2.57
N ASP A 609 -27.27 13.06 -1.76
CA ASP A 609 -26.03 13.80 -2.02
C ASP A 609 -24.80 12.89 -1.97
N GLY A 610 -24.84 11.75 -1.26
CA GLY A 610 -23.77 10.77 -1.20
C GLY A 610 -23.48 10.12 -2.56
N THR A 611 -24.50 9.92 -3.40
CA THR A 611 -24.41 9.44 -4.78
C THR A 611 -23.90 10.56 -5.69
N TRP A 612 -24.59 11.69 -5.70
CA TRP A 612 -24.34 12.76 -6.66
C TRP A 612 -22.99 13.45 -6.46
N ARG A 613 -22.48 13.56 -5.25
CA ARG A 613 -21.12 14.09 -5.00
C ARG A 613 -20.00 13.25 -5.62
N ARG A 614 -20.27 12.00 -5.99
CA ARG A 614 -19.31 11.09 -6.61
C ARG A 614 -19.37 11.09 -8.13
N LEU A 615 -20.51 11.40 -8.70
CA LEU A 615 -20.68 11.41 -10.16
C LEU A 615 -19.99 12.62 -10.79
N ARG A 616 -19.33 12.39 -11.92
CA ARG A 616 -18.74 13.43 -12.75
C ARG A 616 -19.05 13.13 -14.22
N LYS A 617 -20.00 13.87 -14.77
CA LYS A 617 -20.36 13.76 -16.18
C LYS A 617 -19.41 14.61 -17.00
N VAL A 618 -18.67 13.95 -17.88
CA VAL A 618 -17.73 14.59 -18.81
C VAL A 618 -18.28 14.45 -20.23
N ASP A 619 -18.70 15.55 -20.82
CA ASP A 619 -19.26 15.56 -22.15
C ASP A 619 -18.16 15.67 -23.21
N PHE A 620 -18.15 14.72 -24.16
CA PHE A 620 -17.29 14.70 -25.34
C PHE A 620 -18.03 15.35 -26.51
N ASN A 621 -17.88 16.66 -26.64
CA ASN A 621 -18.67 17.47 -27.57
C ASN A 621 -18.08 17.54 -28.98
N SER A 622 -16.90 16.98 -29.20
CA SER A 622 -16.27 16.96 -30.53
C SER A 622 -16.82 15.84 -31.40
N LYS A 623 -16.77 16.05 -32.71
CA LYS A 623 -17.09 15.06 -33.74
C LYS A 623 -15.92 14.85 -34.68
N PHE A 624 -15.59 13.59 -34.93
CA PHE A 624 -14.57 13.20 -35.88
C PHE A 624 -15.26 12.57 -37.12
N THR A 625 -15.09 13.22 -38.26
CA THR A 625 -15.73 12.82 -39.51
C THR A 625 -14.76 13.00 -40.68
N ASP A 626 -14.99 12.31 -41.79
CA ASP A 626 -14.17 12.47 -42.99
C ASP A 626 -14.34 13.86 -43.67
N LYS A 627 -15.48 14.49 -43.44
CA LYS A 627 -15.85 15.78 -44.05
C LYS A 627 -16.29 16.79 -42.99
N PRO A 628 -15.39 17.32 -42.16
CA PRO A 628 -15.74 18.29 -41.13
C PRO A 628 -16.55 19.47 -41.73
N TYR A 629 -17.63 19.85 -41.04
CA TYR A 629 -18.56 20.91 -41.40
C TYR A 629 -19.35 20.73 -42.72
N ASN A 630 -19.10 19.64 -43.44
CA ASN A 630 -19.78 19.31 -44.71
C ASN A 630 -20.45 17.92 -44.64
N ASP A 631 -20.53 17.29 -43.48
CA ASP A 631 -21.20 16.02 -43.26
C ASP A 631 -22.68 16.28 -42.94
N PRO A 632 -23.64 15.76 -43.77
CA PRO A 632 -25.06 15.96 -43.53
C PRO A 632 -25.56 15.41 -42.17
N ASN A 633 -24.87 14.41 -41.64
CA ASN A 633 -25.21 13.77 -40.35
C ASN A 633 -24.79 14.62 -39.15
N PHE A 634 -23.90 15.60 -39.35
CA PHE A 634 -23.36 16.42 -38.27
C PHE A 634 -23.44 17.91 -38.63
N PRO A 635 -24.64 18.53 -38.60
CA PRO A 635 -24.82 19.94 -38.87
C PRO A 635 -23.96 20.80 -37.93
N LYS A 636 -23.32 21.86 -38.44
CA LYS A 636 -22.46 22.75 -37.66
C LYS A 636 -23.18 23.37 -36.46
N LYS A 637 -24.48 23.61 -36.56
CA LYS A 637 -25.30 24.18 -35.49
C LYS A 637 -25.32 23.30 -34.26
N ASP A 638 -25.44 21.96 -34.47
CA ASP A 638 -25.55 20.99 -33.40
C ASP A 638 -24.19 20.45 -32.97
N TYR A 639 -23.21 20.48 -33.86
CA TYR A 639 -21.85 19.98 -33.67
C TYR A 639 -20.81 21.06 -34.08
N PRO A 640 -20.57 22.05 -33.22
CA PRO A 640 -19.71 23.19 -33.56
C PRO A 640 -18.22 22.80 -33.65
N HIS A 641 -17.81 21.70 -33.01
CA HIS A 641 -16.41 21.24 -32.97
C HIS A 641 -16.26 19.95 -33.78
N GLN A 642 -15.84 20.09 -35.04
CA GLN A 642 -15.66 18.98 -35.96
C GLN A 642 -14.22 18.87 -36.42
N TYR A 643 -13.67 17.67 -36.44
CA TYR A 643 -12.30 17.39 -36.84
C TYR A 643 -12.27 16.24 -37.84
N LYS A 644 -11.24 16.22 -38.69
CA LYS A 644 -11.03 15.13 -39.63
C LYS A 644 -10.56 13.88 -38.89
N VAL A 645 -11.10 12.72 -39.26
CA VAL A 645 -10.65 11.42 -38.73
C VAL A 645 -9.20 11.18 -39.15
N ASP A 646 -8.34 10.89 -38.19
CA ASP A 646 -6.98 10.40 -38.44
C ASP A 646 -6.98 8.88 -38.51
N THR A 647 -6.90 8.33 -39.73
CA THR A 647 -6.92 6.87 -39.94
C THR A 647 -5.65 6.16 -39.46
N LYS A 648 -4.57 6.91 -39.13
CA LYS A 648 -3.30 6.37 -38.65
C LYS A 648 -3.11 6.59 -37.15
N ILE A 649 -4.14 7.01 -36.43
CA ILE A 649 -4.03 7.37 -35.02
C ILE A 649 -3.52 6.19 -34.15
N ASP A 650 -3.91 4.97 -34.47
CA ASP A 650 -3.52 3.76 -33.73
C ASP A 650 -2.02 3.45 -33.85
N GLU A 651 -1.41 3.82 -34.97
CA GLU A 651 0.04 3.74 -35.16
C GLU A 651 0.76 4.81 -34.34
N LYS A 652 0.22 6.03 -34.28
CA LYS A 652 0.75 7.14 -33.48
C LYS A 652 0.69 6.84 -31.98
N PHE A 653 -0.34 6.15 -31.50
CA PHE A 653 -0.48 5.81 -30.09
C PHE A 653 0.69 5.02 -29.54
N LYS A 654 1.33 4.16 -30.31
CA LYS A 654 2.53 3.42 -29.91
C LYS A 654 3.71 4.34 -29.59
N THR A 655 3.85 5.43 -30.33
CA THR A 655 4.90 6.42 -30.12
C THR A 655 4.49 7.47 -29.09
N TRP A 656 3.21 7.76 -28.96
CA TRP A 656 2.67 8.72 -28.00
C TRP A 656 2.63 8.17 -26.57
N ALA A 657 2.35 6.87 -26.38
CA ALA A 657 2.13 6.31 -25.05
C ALA A 657 3.30 6.57 -24.07
N PRO A 658 4.60 6.42 -24.46
CA PRO A 658 5.70 6.76 -23.56
C PRO A 658 5.78 8.27 -23.24
N VAL A 659 5.49 9.13 -24.21
CA VAL A 659 5.49 10.59 -24.02
C VAL A 659 4.32 11.01 -23.14
N MET A 660 3.13 10.49 -23.42
CA MET A 660 1.92 10.71 -22.63
C MET A 660 2.12 10.29 -21.16
N LEU A 661 2.75 9.12 -20.93
CA LEU A 661 3.10 8.70 -19.57
C LEU A 661 3.95 9.76 -18.86
N SER A 662 4.95 10.31 -19.55
CA SER A 662 5.86 11.30 -18.96
C SER A 662 5.16 12.63 -18.69
N MET A 663 4.26 13.07 -19.58
CA MET A 663 3.40 14.25 -19.35
C MET A 663 2.48 14.05 -18.13
N LEU A 664 1.86 12.88 -18.03
CA LEU A 664 0.98 12.55 -16.90
C LEU A 664 1.75 12.43 -15.58
N VAL A 665 2.98 11.91 -15.60
CA VAL A 665 3.85 11.84 -14.40
C VAL A 665 4.19 13.25 -13.91
N ASP A 666 4.51 14.17 -14.80
CA ASP A 666 4.79 15.57 -14.44
C ASP A 666 3.56 16.23 -13.76
N ILE A 667 2.38 16.02 -14.33
CA ILE A 667 1.12 16.51 -13.74
C ILE A 667 0.88 15.84 -12.39
N ALA A 668 1.07 14.52 -12.28
CA ALA A 668 0.88 13.77 -11.05
C ALA A 668 1.85 14.20 -9.93
N TYR A 669 3.08 14.57 -10.27
CA TYR A 669 4.03 15.15 -9.30
C TYR A 669 3.54 16.48 -8.73
N ARG A 670 2.85 17.30 -9.52
CA ARG A 670 2.29 18.59 -9.08
C ARG A 670 1.00 18.41 -8.29
N THR A 671 0.08 17.60 -8.78
CA THR A 671 -1.27 17.44 -8.20
C THR A 671 -1.35 16.42 -7.08
N GLN A 672 -0.39 15.48 -7.00
CA GLN A 672 -0.41 14.33 -6.07
C GLN A 672 -1.71 13.51 -6.18
N GLY A 673 -2.27 13.43 -7.40
CA GLY A 673 -3.49 12.68 -7.69
C GLY A 673 -4.79 13.42 -7.37
N LYS A 674 -4.74 14.67 -6.91
CA LYS A 674 -5.92 15.52 -6.72
C LYS A 674 -6.43 16.03 -8.07
N VAL A 675 -7.74 16.06 -8.22
CA VAL A 675 -8.45 16.55 -9.39
C VAL A 675 -9.37 17.67 -8.94
N GLN A 676 -9.26 18.83 -9.56
CA GLN A 676 -10.09 19.98 -9.21
C GLN A 676 -11.40 19.95 -9.97
N ASP A 677 -12.50 20.13 -9.25
CA ASP A 677 -13.82 20.28 -9.88
C ASP A 677 -13.89 21.57 -10.72
N VAL A 678 -14.41 21.46 -11.93
CA VAL A 678 -14.53 22.58 -12.88
C VAL A 678 -15.98 22.80 -13.26
N LYS A 679 -16.32 24.04 -13.58
CA LYS A 679 -17.69 24.44 -13.91
C LYS A 679 -18.33 23.59 -15.01
N PRO A 680 -17.69 23.28 -16.17
CA PRO A 680 -18.32 22.45 -17.19
C PRO A 680 -18.75 21.07 -16.72
N VAL A 681 -17.90 20.40 -15.91
CA VAL A 681 -18.19 19.05 -15.37
C VAL A 681 -19.29 19.10 -14.32
N MET A 682 -19.24 20.11 -13.43
CA MET A 682 -20.22 20.24 -12.36
C MET A 682 -21.61 20.63 -12.89
N SER A 683 -21.67 21.56 -13.86
CA SER A 683 -22.93 21.92 -14.53
C SER A 683 -23.53 20.74 -15.26
N ALA A 684 -22.73 20.01 -16.06
CA ALA A 684 -23.22 18.82 -16.77
C ALA A 684 -23.72 17.74 -15.80
N THR A 685 -23.07 17.58 -14.64
CA THR A 685 -23.50 16.63 -13.60
C THR A 685 -24.77 17.09 -12.90
N GLU A 686 -24.92 18.38 -12.62
CA GLU A 686 -26.12 18.95 -12.04
C GLU A 686 -27.32 18.86 -12.98
N ASP A 687 -27.10 19.11 -14.26
CA ASP A 687 -28.16 18.96 -15.28
C ASP A 687 -28.59 17.49 -15.38
N TYR A 688 -27.65 16.54 -15.36
CA TYR A 688 -27.97 15.12 -15.28
C TYR A 688 -28.78 14.77 -14.02
N ARG A 689 -28.45 15.37 -12.87
CA ARG A 689 -29.21 15.20 -11.63
C ARG A 689 -30.64 15.69 -11.76
N LYS A 690 -30.83 16.87 -12.38
CA LYS A 690 -32.16 17.45 -12.62
C LYS A 690 -33.00 16.57 -13.53
N ASP A 691 -32.39 16.02 -14.59
CA ASP A 691 -33.06 15.12 -15.54
C ASP A 691 -33.53 13.79 -14.89
N GLN A 692 -32.88 13.41 -13.78
CA GLN A 692 -33.26 12.21 -13.00
C GLN A 692 -34.27 12.50 -11.87
N ASP A 693 -34.52 13.78 -11.56
CA ASP A 693 -35.43 14.18 -10.48
C ASP A 693 -36.84 14.35 -10.98
N VAL A 694 -37.56 13.22 -11.10
CA VAL A 694 -38.97 13.17 -11.53
C VAL A 694 -39.89 14.02 -10.63
N ILE A 695 -39.53 14.18 -9.34
CA ILE A 695 -40.31 15.04 -8.42
C ILE A 695 -40.10 16.51 -8.77
N LEU A 696 -38.88 16.89 -9.09
CA LEU A 696 -38.55 18.24 -9.56
C LEU A 696 -39.21 18.52 -10.91
N GLU A 697 -39.16 17.57 -11.84
CA GLU A 697 -39.84 17.65 -13.13
C GLU A 697 -41.35 17.85 -12.96
N PHE A 698 -41.99 17.01 -12.14
CA PHE A 698 -43.41 17.16 -11.76
C PHE A 698 -43.69 18.54 -11.18
N HIS A 699 -42.81 19.00 -10.25
CA HIS A 699 -42.93 20.34 -9.67
C HIS A 699 -42.88 21.42 -10.73
N ASN A 700 -41.89 21.38 -11.62
CA ASN A 700 -41.69 22.41 -12.67
C ASN A 700 -42.79 22.41 -13.72
N ASN A 701 -43.37 21.23 -14.02
CA ASN A 701 -44.44 21.11 -15.02
C ASN A 701 -45.80 21.62 -14.49
N TYR A 702 -46.08 21.41 -13.20
CA TYR A 702 -47.44 21.62 -12.65
C TYR A 702 -47.54 22.80 -11.69
N PHE A 703 -46.43 23.40 -11.21
CA PHE A 703 -46.50 24.45 -10.17
C PHE A 703 -45.70 25.68 -10.51
N VAL A 704 -46.21 26.81 -10.03
CA VAL A 704 -45.51 28.10 -10.01
C VAL A 704 -45.63 28.75 -8.63
N PRO A 705 -44.67 29.60 -8.21
CA PRO A 705 -44.82 30.36 -6.99
C PRO A 705 -46.14 31.18 -7.01
N SER A 706 -46.80 31.24 -5.86
CA SER A 706 -48.01 32.07 -5.72
C SER A 706 -47.63 33.51 -5.56
N ASP A 707 -48.03 34.41 -6.45
CA ASP A 707 -47.99 35.84 -6.25
C ASP A 707 -49.13 36.19 -5.27
N ASN A 708 -48.76 36.70 -4.07
CA ASN A 708 -49.67 37.05 -3.01
C ASN A 708 -50.77 38.07 -3.37
N GLU A 709 -50.77 38.59 -4.60
CA GLU A 709 -51.72 39.61 -5.09
C GLU A 709 -53.00 39.07 -5.70
N SER A 710 -53.07 37.75 -6.04
CA SER A 710 -54.21 37.21 -6.81
C SER A 710 -55.37 36.64 -6.01
N GLY A 711 -55.42 36.78 -4.71
CA GLY A 711 -56.64 36.57 -3.85
C GLY A 711 -57.24 35.13 -3.85
N ILE A 712 -56.69 34.13 -4.53
CA ILE A 712 -57.16 32.74 -4.56
C ILE A 712 -56.37 31.90 -3.55
N ASN A 713 -56.84 31.90 -2.33
CA ASN A 713 -56.21 31.16 -1.20
C ASN A 713 -56.76 29.75 -1.07
N VAL A 714 -56.76 28.91 -2.12
CA VAL A 714 -57.04 27.49 -1.96
C VAL A 714 -55.71 26.77 -1.76
N GLY A 715 -55.40 26.42 -0.52
CA GLY A 715 -54.18 25.70 -0.19
C GLY A 715 -54.16 24.29 -0.75
N ILE A 716 -53.07 23.90 -1.40
CA ILE A 716 -52.87 22.56 -1.97
C ILE A 716 -52.63 21.58 -0.81
N LYS A 717 -53.56 20.59 -0.68
CA LYS A 717 -53.50 19.56 0.35
C LYS A 717 -52.56 18.43 -0.03
N GLU A 718 -51.95 17.78 0.94
CA GLU A 718 -51.06 16.62 0.76
C GLU A 718 -51.73 15.50 -0.11
N ARG A 719 -52.96 15.17 0.16
CA ARG A 719 -53.69 14.14 -0.58
C ARG A 719 -53.88 14.48 -2.07
N GLU A 720 -54.15 15.72 -2.34
CA GLU A 720 -54.34 16.22 -3.71
C GLU A 720 -52.99 16.19 -4.49
N LEU A 721 -51.92 16.68 -3.84
CA LEU A 721 -50.59 16.63 -4.38
C LEU A 721 -50.13 15.21 -4.74
N THR A 722 -50.31 14.27 -3.79
CA THR A 722 -49.91 12.87 -4.00
C THR A 722 -50.75 12.14 -5.02
N GLN A 723 -52.04 12.43 -5.15
CA GLN A 723 -52.91 11.88 -6.18
C GLN A 723 -52.50 12.40 -7.57
N LYS A 724 -52.25 13.68 -7.68
CA LYS A 724 -51.81 14.29 -8.97
C LYS A 724 -50.44 13.75 -9.41
N PHE A 725 -49.51 13.58 -8.46
CA PHE A 725 -48.23 12.95 -8.73
C PHE A 725 -48.40 11.48 -9.19
N SER A 726 -49.26 10.71 -8.53
CA SER A 726 -49.53 9.34 -8.96
C SER A 726 -50.07 9.28 -10.39
N LYS A 727 -50.99 10.16 -10.73
CA LYS A 727 -51.53 10.27 -12.10
C LYS A 727 -50.44 10.65 -13.11
N TYR A 728 -49.62 11.64 -12.79
CA TYR A 728 -48.48 12.01 -13.61
C TYR A 728 -47.51 10.84 -13.86
N MET A 729 -47.17 10.07 -12.81
CA MET A 729 -46.34 8.88 -12.92
C MET A 729 -46.97 7.77 -13.77
N ASP A 730 -48.26 7.67 -13.81
CA ASP A 730 -48.99 6.66 -14.60
C ASP A 730 -49.18 7.09 -16.07
N GLU A 731 -49.14 8.39 -16.35
CA GLU A 731 -49.28 8.93 -17.69
C GLU A 731 -47.91 9.10 -18.39
N GLU A 732 -46.95 9.71 -17.72
CA GLU A 732 -45.67 10.12 -18.35
C GLU A 732 -44.52 9.12 -18.07
N HIS A 733 -44.56 8.45 -16.93
CA HIS A 733 -43.46 7.57 -16.49
C HIS A 733 -43.91 6.10 -16.28
N THR A 734 -44.75 5.58 -17.23
CA THR A 734 -45.25 4.20 -17.21
C THR A 734 -44.19 3.13 -17.19
N HIS A 735 -43.00 3.43 -17.78
CA HIS A 735 -41.87 2.51 -17.86
C HIS A 735 -41.04 2.43 -16.59
N MET A 736 -41.27 3.31 -15.62
CA MET A 736 -40.52 3.30 -14.36
C MET A 736 -41.00 2.17 -13.44
N SER A 737 -40.06 1.24 -13.13
CA SER A 737 -40.35 0.12 -12.22
C SER A 737 -40.39 0.49 -10.74
N ASN A 738 -39.63 1.55 -10.33
CA ASN A 738 -39.59 2.09 -8.96
C ASN A 738 -40.10 3.54 -8.97
N LYS A 739 -41.39 3.72 -8.94
CA LYS A 739 -41.98 5.06 -8.85
C LYS A 739 -41.74 5.64 -7.45
N PRO A 740 -41.35 6.94 -7.33
CA PRO A 740 -41.27 7.61 -6.04
C PRO A 740 -42.61 7.52 -5.29
N LYS A 741 -42.54 7.28 -3.99
CA LYS A 741 -43.73 7.11 -3.16
C LYS A 741 -44.28 8.49 -2.76
N GLY A 742 -45.59 8.55 -2.51
CA GLY A 742 -46.23 9.80 -2.06
C GLY A 742 -45.55 10.46 -0.84
N LYS A 743 -44.85 9.68 0.01
CA LYS A 743 -44.07 10.20 1.11
C LYS A 743 -42.89 11.01 0.63
N GLU A 744 -42.14 10.58 -0.40
CA GLU A 744 -41.00 11.25 -0.94
C GLU A 744 -41.38 12.59 -1.58
N VAL A 745 -42.51 12.59 -2.31
CA VAL A 745 -43.09 13.82 -2.86
C VAL A 745 -43.41 14.82 -1.73
N LYS A 746 -44.11 14.34 -0.69
CA LYS A 746 -44.40 15.15 0.49
C LYS A 746 -43.14 15.75 1.13
N ASP A 747 -42.13 14.91 1.36
CA ASP A 747 -40.88 15.34 2.00
C ASP A 747 -40.14 16.38 1.13
N TYR A 748 -40.16 16.25 -0.20
CA TYR A 748 -39.63 17.25 -1.14
C TYR A 748 -40.36 18.60 -0.98
N PHE A 749 -41.69 18.61 -0.96
CA PHE A 749 -42.47 19.84 -0.84
C PHE A 749 -42.32 20.47 0.55
N ILE A 750 -42.21 19.66 1.63
CA ILE A 750 -41.90 20.15 2.98
C ILE A 750 -40.54 20.81 3.02
N LYS A 751 -39.52 20.21 2.39
CA LYS A 751 -38.18 20.78 2.33
C LYS A 751 -38.15 22.13 1.58
N LYS A 752 -38.91 22.23 0.51
CA LYS A 752 -38.95 23.43 -0.36
C LYS A 752 -39.84 24.55 0.17
N TYR A 753 -40.99 24.21 0.71
CA TYR A 753 -42.06 25.16 1.05
C TYR A 753 -42.41 25.18 2.57
N GLY A 754 -41.74 24.39 3.37
CA GLY A 754 -42.00 24.27 4.81
C GLY A 754 -43.11 23.28 5.16
N LYS A 755 -43.34 23.10 6.47
CA LYS A 755 -44.40 22.20 6.99
C LYS A 755 -45.78 22.58 6.47
N ILE A 756 -46.63 21.58 6.24
CA ILE A 756 -47.97 21.74 5.71
C ILE A 756 -48.84 22.53 6.70
N PRO A 757 -49.39 23.69 6.35
CA PRO A 757 -50.37 24.41 7.14
C PRO A 757 -51.68 23.66 7.24
N LYS A 758 -52.55 23.96 8.24
CA LYS A 758 -53.87 23.34 8.40
C LYS A 758 -54.78 23.41 7.16
N GLY A 759 -54.59 24.43 6.30
CA GLY A 759 -55.36 24.66 5.06
C GLY A 759 -54.69 24.13 3.78
N GLY A 760 -53.49 23.55 3.88
CA GLY A 760 -52.64 23.20 2.74
C GLY A 760 -51.58 24.31 2.47
N TRP A 761 -50.67 24.04 1.54
CA TRP A 761 -49.67 25.03 1.10
C TRP A 761 -50.33 26.09 0.21
N THR A 762 -50.03 27.36 0.50
CA THR A 762 -50.49 28.53 -0.27
C THR A 762 -49.34 29.26 -1.00
N ASN A 763 -48.10 28.80 -0.82
CA ASN A 763 -46.90 29.42 -1.37
C ASN A 763 -46.70 29.13 -2.86
N PHE A 764 -47.48 28.20 -3.42
CA PHE A 764 -47.45 27.82 -4.82
C PHE A 764 -48.86 27.39 -5.28
N VAL A 765 -49.08 27.52 -6.56
CA VAL A 765 -50.36 27.19 -7.22
C VAL A 765 -50.12 26.34 -8.47
N TYR A 766 -51.17 25.67 -8.91
CA TYR A 766 -51.10 24.96 -10.20
C TYR A 766 -50.94 25.93 -11.36
N LYS A 767 -50.12 25.56 -12.34
CA LYS A 767 -50.05 26.25 -13.63
C LYS A 767 -51.42 26.20 -14.32
N THR A 768 -51.93 27.29 -14.86
CA THR A 768 -53.15 27.36 -15.67
C THR A 768 -52.72 27.60 -17.10
N ASP A 769 -53.53 27.11 -18.08
CA ASP A 769 -53.25 27.24 -19.55
C ASP A 769 -53.04 28.68 -20.01
N GLU A 770 -53.49 29.67 -19.24
CA GLU A 770 -53.24 31.11 -19.49
C GLU A 770 -51.84 31.56 -19.13
N MET A 771 -51.10 30.85 -18.29
CA MET A 771 -49.74 31.22 -17.87
C MET A 771 -48.70 30.67 -18.85
N ASP A 772 -48.94 29.59 -19.58
CA ASP A 772 -48.03 29.05 -20.60
C ASP A 772 -47.94 29.96 -21.83
N ASN A 773 -48.98 30.74 -22.13
CA ASN A 773 -48.95 31.69 -23.24
C ASN A 773 -48.13 32.97 -22.95
N LYS A 774 -47.79 33.27 -21.70
CA LYS A 774 -46.93 34.42 -21.36
C LYS A 774 -45.42 34.12 -21.36
N SER A 775 -45.02 32.85 -21.25
CA SER A 775 -43.61 32.44 -21.25
C SER A 775 -42.99 32.31 -22.68
N HIS A 776 -43.81 32.34 -23.73
CA HIS A 776 -43.36 32.36 -25.12
C HIS A 776 -43.11 33.80 -25.68
N PHE A 777 -43.32 34.84 -24.89
CA PHE A 777 -43.16 36.23 -25.28
C PHE A 777 -42.18 37.05 -24.43
N GLN A 778 -41.30 36.39 -23.66
CA GLN A 778 -40.17 37.06 -23.02
C GLN A 778 -38.82 36.51 -23.45
#